data_0b1b4720462a22eaad2aebb5f3cf58d7
#
_entry.id   0b1b4720462a22eaad2aebb5f3cf58d7
#
_cell.length_a   1.000
_cell.length_b   1.000
_cell.length_c   1.000
_cell.angle_alpha   90.00
_cell.angle_beta   90.00
_cell.angle_gamma   90.00
#
_symmetry.space_group_name_H-M   'P 1'
#
loop_
_entity.id
_entity.type
_entity.pdbx_description
1 polymer ?
#
loop_
_entity_poly.entity_id
_entity_poly.type
_entity_poly.pdbx_seq_one_letter_code
_entity_poly.pdbx_strand_id
1 'polypeptide(L)'
;MEQTGRLTLPTDADVVAETLRLKNLLGADALRDCDGTEMPKELLTDPAKKYATYYTTRKDNAWAEANPDEVQQEYLISDRHTARGTKLRIHLMGGFHTQQLKVNTLDDPKRWWEVIDRTTGEVVPTDKWFFDEPTGEVEIETVPYHEYTVSFLAFLIWDPVHMYNFLTNDWKDTPHQLTYDVRQPKTQAYVKEKLRRWCEANPHIDVVRFTTFFHQFTLTFDDQKREKFVEWFGYSASVSPYILEKFEKWAGYKFRPEFIVDQGYHNTMFRVPSKEFRDFIEFQQQEVCKLAKEMVDIVHSYGKEAMMFLGDHWIGTEPYGKYFASIGLDAVVGSVGSGVTLRMISDIKGVKYTEGRLLPYFFPDVFTEGGDPIGEARTNWMKARRAILRSPLDRIGYGGYLKLASNWPGFIDEIQNVVGEFRQIHENMQGTKSYVAPFKVAILNCWGGLRKWMSNQVHHSIYHRETYSAEGVLECLSGMPFDVEFIDFDDIRSGIPKDIGVIINVGDAYTAFSGAENWIDEKVVTAIRKFVDEGGGFIGVGEPTACQHQGRYFQLSDVMGVDREMGFSLSTDKYNTCDPHHFILEDIDTAVDFGEGTSRIYAQGKHYQILAQDGEYSQLVVNEYGKGHSVYFAGLPYSPQNCRILLRAIYYAAGMPEEMKHYYVTNVDTEVTVFPETKRIAVINNADAEEKTDLYIKGHLIDSLTLAPREMRWVDDAE
;
A
#
# COMPACT_ATOMS: atom_id res chain seq x y z
N MET A 1 33.51 -12.85 -14.49
CA MET A 1 33.41 -13.10 -13.03
C MET A 1 31.96 -13.48 -12.76
N GLU A 2 31.70 -14.56 -12.07
CA GLU A 2 30.35 -14.84 -11.64
C GLU A 2 29.90 -13.71 -10.69
N GLN A 3 28.86 -13.02 -11.07
CA GLN A 3 28.29 -11.95 -10.23
C GLN A 3 27.63 -12.57 -8.99
N THR A 4 28.02 -12.14 -7.82
CA THR A 4 27.51 -12.64 -6.55
C THR A 4 26.97 -11.49 -5.68
N GLY A 5 26.13 -11.81 -4.72
CA GLY A 5 25.59 -10.86 -3.77
C GLY A 5 24.23 -10.28 -4.14
N ARG A 6 23.69 -9.45 -3.26
CA ARG A 6 22.39 -8.75 -3.36
C ARG A 6 21.16 -9.67 -3.47
N LEU A 7 21.31 -10.95 -3.13
CA LEU A 7 20.23 -11.93 -3.18
C LEU A 7 20.09 -12.68 -1.86
N THR A 8 18.87 -12.70 -1.34
CA THR A 8 18.47 -13.52 -0.20
C THR A 8 17.66 -14.71 -0.68
N LEU A 9 18.14 -15.92 -0.36
CA LEU A 9 17.49 -17.17 -0.73
C LEU A 9 16.76 -17.78 0.50
N PRO A 10 15.46 -18.15 0.41
CA PRO A 10 14.81 -18.91 1.44
C PRO A 10 15.38 -20.32 1.53
N THR A 11 15.31 -20.94 2.71
CA THR A 11 15.76 -22.31 2.93
C THR A 11 14.78 -23.08 3.83
N ASP A 12 14.67 -24.38 3.58
CA ASP A 12 13.86 -25.32 4.33
C ASP A 12 14.72 -26.43 4.94
N ALA A 13 14.28 -27.01 6.05
CA ALA A 13 15.04 -28.02 6.80
C ALA A 13 15.33 -29.29 5.99
N ASP A 14 14.47 -29.65 5.06
CA ASP A 14 14.55 -30.90 4.28
C ASP A 14 15.20 -30.73 2.88
N VAL A 15 15.69 -29.52 2.55
CA VAL A 15 16.30 -29.23 1.22
C VAL A 15 17.68 -28.55 1.30
N VAL A 16 18.49 -28.90 2.29
CA VAL A 16 19.81 -28.32 2.52
C VAL A 16 20.73 -28.41 1.29
N ALA A 17 20.82 -29.59 0.66
CA ALA A 17 21.66 -29.79 -0.53
C ALA A 17 21.19 -28.90 -1.70
N GLU A 18 19.90 -28.78 -1.89
CA GLU A 18 19.31 -27.92 -2.93
C GLU A 18 19.52 -26.44 -2.62
N THR A 19 19.39 -26.04 -1.35
CA THR A 19 19.71 -24.68 -0.90
C THR A 19 21.14 -24.30 -1.27
N LEU A 20 22.11 -25.16 -0.98
CA LEU A 20 23.53 -24.92 -1.31
C LEU A 20 23.77 -24.88 -2.82
N ARG A 21 23.11 -25.77 -3.56
CA ARG A 21 23.18 -25.78 -5.04
C ARG A 21 22.66 -24.46 -5.62
N LEU A 22 21.46 -24.03 -5.22
CA LEU A 22 20.84 -22.81 -5.73
C LEU A 22 21.55 -21.56 -5.23
N LYS A 23 22.03 -21.55 -3.98
CA LYS A 23 22.88 -20.45 -3.48
C LYS A 23 24.08 -20.20 -4.40
N ASN A 24 24.81 -21.28 -4.79
CA ASN A 24 25.95 -21.17 -5.66
C ASN A 24 25.54 -20.80 -7.10
N LEU A 25 24.51 -21.41 -7.65
CA LEU A 25 24.00 -21.12 -8.99
C LEU A 25 23.58 -19.65 -9.15
N LEU A 26 22.83 -19.13 -8.19
CA LEU A 26 22.26 -17.78 -8.21
C LEU A 26 23.21 -16.73 -7.61
N GLY A 27 24.31 -17.15 -6.97
CA GLY A 27 25.25 -16.23 -6.29
C GLY A 27 24.62 -15.54 -5.08
N ALA A 28 23.77 -16.24 -4.32
CA ALA A 28 23.14 -15.65 -3.13
C ALA A 28 24.17 -15.48 -2.01
N ASP A 29 24.12 -14.34 -1.32
CA ASP A 29 25.01 -13.97 -0.21
C ASP A 29 24.29 -13.93 1.14
N ALA A 30 22.98 -14.19 1.17
CA ALA A 30 22.19 -14.36 2.37
C ALA A 30 21.24 -15.56 2.27
N LEU A 31 21.06 -16.24 3.39
CA LEU A 31 20.09 -17.32 3.56
C LEU A 31 19.06 -16.91 4.63
N ARG A 32 17.82 -17.22 4.39
CA ARG A 32 16.69 -16.88 5.28
C ARG A 32 15.90 -18.14 5.59
N ASP A 33 15.59 -18.39 6.86
CA ASP A 33 14.61 -19.42 7.23
C ASP A 33 13.22 -19.09 6.68
N CYS A 34 12.42 -20.10 6.41
CA CYS A 34 11.02 -19.91 6.05
C CYS A 34 10.18 -19.65 7.30
N ASP A 35 9.06 -18.96 7.11
CA ASP A 35 8.16 -18.62 8.20
C ASP A 35 7.66 -19.92 8.90
N GLY A 36 7.86 -19.99 10.21
CA GLY A 36 7.48 -21.15 11.04
C GLY A 36 8.51 -22.27 11.11
N THR A 37 9.63 -22.19 10.38
CA THR A 37 10.74 -23.15 10.40
C THR A 37 11.97 -22.59 11.13
N GLU A 38 12.95 -23.43 11.36
CA GLU A 38 14.26 -23.05 11.88
C GLU A 38 15.33 -23.30 10.81
N MET A 39 16.36 -22.47 10.80
CA MET A 39 17.47 -22.67 9.86
C MET A 39 18.16 -24.00 10.13
N PRO A 40 18.37 -24.83 9.10
CA PRO A 40 19.09 -26.10 9.24
C PRO A 40 20.48 -25.91 9.82
N LYS A 41 20.88 -26.76 10.76
CA LYS A 41 22.18 -26.66 11.46
C LYS A 41 23.36 -26.70 10.50
N GLU A 42 23.25 -27.44 9.43
CA GLU A 42 24.26 -27.59 8.38
C GLU A 42 24.54 -26.27 7.67
N LEU A 43 23.56 -25.37 7.60
CA LEU A 43 23.69 -24.06 6.98
C LEU A 43 24.23 -22.99 7.93
N LEU A 44 24.24 -23.22 9.24
CA LEU A 44 24.73 -22.24 10.22
C LEU A 44 26.24 -21.95 10.06
N THR A 45 27.02 -22.89 9.50
CA THR A 45 28.45 -22.73 9.23
C THR A 45 28.76 -22.20 7.84
N ASP A 46 27.77 -22.04 6.96
CA ASP A 46 27.93 -21.44 5.65
C ASP A 46 28.35 -19.96 5.79
N PRO A 47 29.21 -19.41 4.91
CA PRO A 47 29.65 -18.03 4.98
C PRO A 47 28.58 -16.99 4.62
N ALA A 48 27.46 -17.40 4.01
CA ALA A 48 26.37 -16.48 3.71
C ALA A 48 25.78 -15.88 4.98
N LYS A 49 25.27 -14.65 4.91
CA LYS A 49 24.57 -13.97 6.00
C LYS A 49 23.28 -14.73 6.36
N LYS A 50 23.00 -14.93 7.64
CA LYS A 50 21.83 -15.69 8.11
C LYS A 50 20.77 -14.76 8.65
N TYR A 51 19.59 -14.81 8.05
CA TYR A 51 18.39 -14.10 8.48
C TYR A 51 17.45 -15.08 9.15
N ALA A 52 17.07 -14.83 10.38
CA ALA A 52 16.09 -15.64 11.07
C ALA A 52 14.81 -14.85 11.32
N THR A 53 13.69 -15.50 11.03
CA THR A 53 12.36 -14.98 11.30
C THR A 53 12.09 -15.02 12.80
N TYR A 54 11.69 -13.87 13.37
CA TYR A 54 11.33 -13.73 14.76
C TYR A 54 9.88 -13.26 14.90
N TYR A 55 9.10 -14.04 15.66
CA TYR A 55 7.73 -13.68 16.01
C TYR A 55 7.66 -13.22 17.45
N THR A 56 7.26 -11.98 17.68
CA THR A 56 7.14 -11.42 19.02
C THR A 56 6.05 -12.13 19.84
N THR A 57 4.91 -12.43 19.22
CA THR A 57 3.68 -12.86 19.91
C THR A 57 3.25 -14.30 19.59
N ARG A 58 4.14 -15.16 19.12
CA ARG A 58 3.82 -16.57 18.80
C ARG A 58 4.58 -17.56 19.66
N LYS A 59 4.02 -18.77 19.79
CA LYS A 59 4.57 -19.92 20.54
C LYS A 59 4.62 -19.67 22.05
N ASP A 60 3.66 -18.89 22.58
CA ASP A 60 3.63 -18.49 24.00
C ASP A 60 2.26 -18.72 24.64
N ASN A 61 1.53 -19.75 24.25
CA ASN A 61 0.19 -20.03 24.79
C ASN A 61 0.18 -20.06 26.32
N ALA A 62 1.18 -20.68 26.94
CA ALA A 62 1.29 -20.75 28.41
C ALA A 62 1.39 -19.35 29.07
N TRP A 63 2.04 -18.38 28.40
CA TRP A 63 2.06 -17.00 28.88
C TRP A 63 0.67 -16.36 28.78
N ALA A 64 0.02 -16.46 27.62
CA ALA A 64 -1.29 -15.89 27.39
C ALA A 64 -2.36 -16.49 28.31
N GLU A 65 -2.32 -17.80 28.55
CA GLU A 65 -3.22 -18.51 29.49
C GLU A 65 -3.01 -18.07 30.95
N ALA A 66 -1.75 -17.79 31.32
CA ALA A 66 -1.42 -17.27 32.67
C ALA A 66 -1.74 -15.79 32.85
N ASN A 67 -1.96 -15.03 31.79
CA ASN A 67 -2.22 -13.59 31.79
C ASN A 67 -3.41 -13.22 30.92
N PRO A 68 -4.63 -13.74 31.20
CA PRO A 68 -5.80 -13.57 30.36
C PRO A 68 -6.26 -12.10 30.25
N ASP A 69 -5.89 -11.25 31.20
CA ASP A 69 -6.13 -9.80 31.19
C ASP A 69 -5.23 -9.04 30.20
N GLU A 70 -4.14 -9.65 29.74
CA GLU A 70 -3.20 -9.07 28.78
C GLU A 70 -3.29 -9.72 27.37
N VAL A 71 -4.28 -10.58 27.14
CA VAL A 71 -4.60 -11.11 25.81
C VAL A 71 -5.01 -9.95 24.88
N GLN A 72 -4.64 -10.04 23.62
CA GLN A 72 -4.97 -9.03 22.63
C GLN A 72 -6.48 -8.86 22.49
N GLN A 73 -6.92 -7.63 22.33
CA GLN A 73 -8.33 -7.28 22.18
C GLN A 73 -8.58 -6.56 20.87
N GLU A 74 -9.81 -6.68 20.41
CA GLU A 74 -10.31 -6.06 19.20
C GLU A 74 -11.64 -5.36 19.47
N TYR A 75 -11.88 -4.20 18.83
CA TYR A 75 -13.23 -3.65 18.74
C TYR A 75 -14.00 -4.34 17.63
N LEU A 76 -15.14 -4.93 18.02
CA LEU A 76 -16.15 -5.47 17.12
C LEU A 76 -17.38 -4.59 17.09
N ILE A 77 -18.12 -4.67 15.98
CA ILE A 77 -19.43 -4.05 15.83
C ILE A 77 -20.44 -5.12 15.45
N SER A 78 -21.58 -5.18 16.15
CA SER A 78 -22.68 -6.10 15.79
C SER A 78 -23.22 -5.77 14.40
N ASP A 79 -23.88 -6.73 13.77
CA ASP A 79 -24.71 -6.44 12.61
C ASP A 79 -25.77 -5.38 12.95
N ARG A 80 -26.35 -4.71 11.95
CA ARG A 80 -27.45 -3.77 12.14
C ARG A 80 -28.75 -4.51 12.39
N HIS A 81 -29.47 -4.12 13.42
CA HIS A 81 -30.75 -4.72 13.80
C HIS A 81 -31.85 -3.68 13.85
N THR A 82 -32.91 -3.88 13.07
CA THR A 82 -34.08 -3.02 13.08
C THR A 82 -35.00 -3.35 14.27
N ALA A 83 -35.26 -2.38 15.14
CA ALA A 83 -36.19 -2.54 16.25
C ALA A 83 -37.66 -2.56 15.74
N ARG A 84 -38.42 -3.57 16.15
CA ARG A 84 -39.85 -3.66 15.81
C ARG A 84 -40.78 -3.13 16.92
N GLY A 85 -40.23 -2.76 18.07
CA GLY A 85 -40.90 -2.26 19.24
C GLY A 85 -40.01 -1.31 20.03
N THR A 86 -40.37 -1.10 21.31
CA THR A 86 -39.64 -0.20 22.22
C THR A 86 -38.45 -0.87 22.91
N LYS A 87 -38.19 -2.14 22.62
CA LYS A 87 -37.06 -2.91 23.11
C LYS A 87 -36.47 -3.78 21.98
N LEU A 88 -35.16 -3.93 21.98
CA LEU A 88 -34.41 -4.79 21.08
C LEU A 88 -33.35 -5.58 21.87
N ARG A 89 -33.14 -6.82 21.54
CA ARG A 89 -31.99 -7.63 22.02
C ARG A 89 -31.08 -7.94 20.88
N ILE A 90 -29.78 -7.72 21.08
CA ILE A 90 -28.72 -8.00 20.10
C ILE A 90 -27.75 -8.98 20.74
N HIS A 91 -27.58 -10.15 20.15
CA HIS A 91 -26.58 -11.12 20.55
C HIS A 91 -25.22 -10.68 19.97
N LEU A 92 -24.25 -10.37 20.84
CA LEU A 92 -23.00 -9.73 20.45
C LEU A 92 -22.15 -10.57 19.49
N MET A 93 -22.09 -11.88 19.72
CA MET A 93 -21.31 -12.81 18.88
C MET A 93 -22.09 -13.34 17.67
N GLY A 94 -23.29 -12.81 17.41
CA GLY A 94 -24.05 -13.13 16.20
C GLY A 94 -23.25 -12.79 14.94
N GLY A 95 -23.03 -13.79 14.06
CA GLY A 95 -22.26 -13.60 12.84
C GLY A 95 -20.73 -13.56 13.02
N PHE A 96 -20.19 -13.88 14.21
CA PHE A 96 -18.76 -13.99 14.47
C PHE A 96 -18.35 -15.43 14.80
N HIS A 97 -17.08 -15.77 14.51
CA HIS A 97 -16.53 -17.08 14.83
C HIS A 97 -16.13 -17.18 16.31
N THR A 98 -16.94 -17.88 17.11
CA THR A 98 -16.78 -17.95 18.58
C THR A 98 -15.54 -18.68 19.07
N GLN A 99 -14.85 -19.45 18.21
CA GLN A 99 -13.54 -20.05 18.54
C GLN A 99 -12.38 -19.07 18.36
N GLN A 100 -12.59 -17.97 17.62
CA GLN A 100 -11.59 -16.91 17.42
C GLN A 100 -11.71 -15.81 18.48
N LEU A 101 -12.92 -15.50 18.88
CA LEU A 101 -13.25 -14.29 19.61
C LEU A 101 -14.06 -14.61 20.86
N LYS A 102 -13.80 -13.87 21.93
CA LYS A 102 -14.56 -13.94 23.17
C LYS A 102 -14.86 -12.55 23.69
N VAL A 103 -16.13 -12.26 23.97
CA VAL A 103 -16.53 -10.97 24.55
C VAL A 103 -15.71 -10.66 25.80
N ASN A 104 -15.18 -9.45 25.90
CA ASN A 104 -14.51 -8.99 27.10
C ASN A 104 -15.56 -8.67 28.20
N THR A 105 -15.59 -9.50 29.23
CA THR A 105 -16.43 -9.33 30.43
C THR A 105 -15.61 -8.96 31.66
N LEU A 106 -14.30 -8.75 31.52
CA LEU A 106 -13.42 -8.34 32.63
C LEU A 106 -13.50 -6.84 32.93
N ASP A 107 -13.80 -6.05 31.90
CA ASP A 107 -13.86 -4.60 31.98
C ASP A 107 -15.31 -4.09 31.89
N ASP A 108 -15.56 -2.90 32.42
CA ASP A 108 -16.91 -2.31 32.48
C ASP A 108 -17.48 -2.00 31.07
N PRO A 109 -18.53 -2.69 30.61
CA PRO A 109 -19.16 -2.42 29.33
C PRO A 109 -19.66 -0.98 29.19
N LYS A 110 -20.18 -0.39 30.29
CA LYS A 110 -20.68 1.00 30.27
C LYS A 110 -19.58 2.04 30.02
N ARG A 111 -18.34 1.67 30.28
CA ARG A 111 -17.18 2.53 30.06
C ARG A 111 -16.59 2.42 28.64
N TRP A 112 -16.60 1.21 28.08
CA TRP A 112 -15.83 0.90 26.87
C TRP A 112 -16.68 0.55 25.65
N TRP A 113 -17.96 0.24 25.82
CA TRP A 113 -18.83 -0.10 24.71
C TRP A 113 -19.73 1.07 24.34
N GLU A 114 -20.25 1.06 23.11
CA GLU A 114 -21.15 2.09 22.62
C GLU A 114 -22.31 1.47 21.83
N VAL A 115 -23.52 1.89 22.15
CA VAL A 115 -24.72 1.57 21.38
C VAL A 115 -25.09 2.78 20.56
N ILE A 116 -25.29 2.60 19.27
CA ILE A 116 -25.65 3.69 18.36
C ILE A 116 -26.97 3.37 17.65
N ASP A 117 -27.86 4.34 17.65
CA ASP A 117 -29.02 4.42 16.75
C ASP A 117 -28.49 4.84 15.36
N ARG A 118 -28.37 3.88 14.43
CA ARG A 118 -27.83 4.12 13.09
C ARG A 118 -28.78 4.89 12.17
N THR A 119 -30.07 5.02 12.57
CA THR A 119 -31.00 5.83 11.81
C THR A 119 -30.78 7.32 12.04
N THR A 120 -30.41 7.71 13.27
CA THR A 120 -30.12 9.10 13.62
C THR A 120 -28.65 9.43 13.72
N GLY A 121 -27.79 8.42 13.92
CA GLY A 121 -26.36 8.58 14.23
C GLY A 121 -26.09 8.92 15.71
N GLU A 122 -27.12 8.94 16.57
CA GLU A 122 -26.98 9.30 17.98
C GLU A 122 -26.56 8.12 18.85
N VAL A 123 -25.72 8.43 19.85
CA VAL A 123 -25.35 7.45 20.87
C VAL A 123 -26.52 7.23 21.83
N VAL A 124 -26.86 5.97 22.03
CA VAL A 124 -27.88 5.60 23.04
C VAL A 124 -27.29 5.78 24.43
N PRO A 125 -27.92 6.57 25.33
CA PRO A 125 -27.45 6.77 26.69
C PRO A 125 -27.22 5.45 27.43
N THR A 126 -26.20 5.39 28.29
CA THR A 126 -25.79 4.16 28.96
C THR A 126 -26.82 3.59 29.94
N ASP A 127 -27.76 4.42 30.42
CA ASP A 127 -28.89 3.99 31.24
C ASP A 127 -30.04 3.35 30.45
N LYS A 128 -30.01 3.46 29.10
CA LYS A 128 -31.03 2.90 28.21
C LYS A 128 -30.64 1.56 27.57
N TRP A 129 -29.59 0.99 27.98
CA TRP A 129 -29.22 -0.37 27.53
C TRP A 129 -28.55 -1.16 28.67
N PHE A 130 -28.62 -2.48 28.56
CA PHE A 130 -28.08 -3.39 29.57
C PHE A 130 -27.46 -4.62 28.88
N PHE A 131 -26.28 -5.03 29.34
CA PHE A 131 -25.63 -6.25 28.90
C PHE A 131 -26.00 -7.41 29.83
N ASP A 132 -26.59 -8.43 29.27
CA ASP A 132 -26.91 -9.69 29.95
C ASP A 132 -25.76 -10.70 29.66
N GLU A 133 -24.78 -10.74 30.56
CA GLU A 133 -23.59 -11.57 30.39
C GLU A 133 -23.92 -13.07 30.20
N PRO A 134 -24.88 -13.71 30.96
CA PRO A 134 -25.25 -15.09 30.76
C PRO A 134 -25.74 -15.44 29.35
N THR A 135 -26.44 -14.53 28.69
CA THR A 135 -26.96 -14.75 27.33
C THR A 135 -26.05 -14.17 26.24
N GLY A 136 -25.09 -13.31 26.59
CA GLY A 136 -24.27 -12.57 25.62
C GLY A 136 -25.05 -11.55 24.80
N GLU A 137 -26.18 -11.07 25.33
CA GLU A 137 -27.08 -10.11 24.65
C GLU A 137 -27.02 -8.73 25.28
N VAL A 138 -27.20 -7.71 24.44
CA VAL A 138 -27.47 -6.35 24.88
C VAL A 138 -28.96 -6.04 24.66
N GLU A 139 -29.67 -5.75 25.73
CA GLU A 139 -31.06 -5.22 25.64
C GLU A 139 -31.00 -3.68 25.58
N ILE A 140 -31.70 -3.11 24.61
CA ILE A 140 -31.72 -1.67 24.30
C ILE A 140 -33.16 -1.16 24.35
N GLU A 141 -33.36 -0.01 24.98
CA GLU A 141 -34.59 0.78 24.81
C GLU A 141 -34.57 1.49 23.46
N THR A 142 -35.53 1.25 22.60
CA THR A 142 -35.51 1.62 21.20
C THR A 142 -36.69 2.45 20.74
N VAL A 143 -36.48 3.18 19.65
CA VAL A 143 -37.54 3.74 18.81
C VAL A 143 -37.90 2.70 17.76
N PRO A 144 -39.19 2.37 17.58
CA PRO A 144 -39.62 1.39 16.59
C PRO A 144 -39.18 1.79 15.17
N TYR A 145 -38.68 0.79 14.44
CA TYR A 145 -38.19 0.87 13.08
C TYR A 145 -36.85 1.64 12.89
N HIS A 146 -36.21 2.06 13.99
CA HIS A 146 -34.80 2.46 13.91
C HIS A 146 -33.87 1.26 13.90
N GLU A 147 -32.65 1.44 13.36
CA GLU A 147 -31.59 0.44 13.33
C GLU A 147 -30.57 0.74 14.41
N TYR A 148 -30.07 -0.33 15.04
CA TYR A 148 -29.11 -0.21 16.14
C TYR A 148 -27.92 -1.13 15.91
N THR A 149 -26.74 -0.70 16.40
CA THR A 149 -25.52 -1.50 16.53
C THR A 149 -24.96 -1.37 17.93
N VAL A 150 -24.18 -2.39 18.33
CA VAL A 150 -23.38 -2.37 19.54
C VAL A 150 -21.91 -2.51 19.14
N SER A 151 -21.08 -1.58 19.54
CA SER A 151 -19.62 -1.69 19.44
C SER A 151 -19.07 -2.13 20.79
N PHE A 152 -18.29 -3.22 20.80
CA PHE A 152 -17.84 -3.89 22.02
C PHE A 152 -16.41 -4.42 21.89
N LEU A 153 -15.73 -4.62 23.05
CA LEU A 153 -14.41 -5.25 23.10
C LEU A 153 -14.54 -6.78 23.16
N ALA A 154 -13.70 -7.45 22.39
CA ALA A 154 -13.56 -8.90 22.43
C ALA A 154 -12.07 -9.29 22.51
N PHE A 155 -11.77 -10.36 23.22
CA PHE A 155 -10.44 -10.98 23.23
C PHE A 155 -10.25 -11.83 21.98
N LEU A 156 -9.08 -11.72 21.36
CA LEU A 156 -8.62 -12.60 20.29
C LEU A 156 -8.03 -13.86 20.92
N ILE A 157 -8.79 -14.95 20.90
CA ILE A 157 -8.38 -16.24 21.48
C ILE A 157 -7.85 -17.23 20.43
N TRP A 158 -7.60 -16.75 19.22
CA TRP A 158 -6.92 -17.46 18.15
C TRP A 158 -6.19 -16.44 17.27
N ASP A 159 -4.87 -16.61 17.12
CA ASP A 159 -4.05 -15.78 16.25
C ASP A 159 -4.63 -15.76 14.81
N PRO A 160 -4.93 -14.60 14.22
CA PRO A 160 -5.60 -14.53 12.93
C PRO A 160 -4.83 -15.21 11.79
N VAL A 161 -3.52 -15.08 11.75
CA VAL A 161 -2.69 -15.70 10.70
C VAL A 161 -2.58 -17.21 10.91
N HIS A 162 -2.48 -17.66 12.14
CA HIS A 162 -2.52 -19.10 12.44
C HIS A 162 -3.88 -19.67 12.05
N MET A 163 -4.98 -18.99 12.36
CA MET A 163 -6.33 -19.40 11.98
C MET A 163 -6.49 -19.45 10.46
N TYR A 164 -6.04 -18.43 9.75
CA TYR A 164 -6.04 -18.40 8.28
C TYR A 164 -5.33 -19.63 7.71
N ASN A 165 -4.09 -19.91 8.15
CA ASN A 165 -3.34 -21.06 7.67
C ASN A 165 -3.97 -22.42 8.08
N PHE A 166 -4.60 -22.47 9.25
CA PHE A 166 -5.35 -23.66 9.67
C PHE A 166 -6.54 -23.95 8.74
N LEU A 167 -7.24 -22.89 8.33
CA LEU A 167 -8.43 -23.03 7.47
C LEU A 167 -8.06 -23.25 5.99
N THR A 168 -7.04 -22.55 5.49
CA THR A 168 -6.71 -22.50 4.06
C THR A 168 -5.55 -23.43 3.66
N ASN A 169 -4.56 -23.63 4.55
CA ASN A 169 -3.34 -24.39 4.25
C ASN A 169 -3.25 -25.71 5.02
N ASP A 170 -4.32 -26.13 5.64
CA ASP A 170 -4.43 -27.42 6.34
C ASP A 170 -3.47 -27.62 7.53
N TRP A 171 -3.04 -26.54 8.17
CA TRP A 171 -2.15 -26.57 9.34
C TRP A 171 -2.90 -27.01 10.61
N LYS A 172 -3.44 -28.26 10.63
CA LYS A 172 -4.37 -28.72 11.66
C LYS A 172 -3.70 -29.46 12.83
N ASP A 173 -2.40 -29.70 12.75
CA ASP A 173 -1.69 -30.52 13.72
C ASP A 173 -1.18 -29.75 14.95
N THR A 174 -1.38 -28.42 14.98
CA THR A 174 -0.93 -27.59 16.10
C THR A 174 -2.11 -27.00 16.88
N PRO A 175 -1.97 -26.85 18.23
CA PRO A 175 -2.95 -26.10 19.02
C PRO A 175 -3.13 -24.68 18.52
N HIS A 176 -4.31 -24.11 18.73
CA HIS A 176 -4.56 -22.70 18.40
C HIS A 176 -3.52 -21.81 19.08
N GLN A 177 -2.90 -20.92 18.31
CA GLN A 177 -1.98 -19.94 18.86
C GLN A 177 -2.78 -18.80 19.50
N LEU A 178 -2.45 -18.47 20.74
CA LEU A 178 -3.02 -17.34 21.46
C LEU A 178 -2.19 -16.08 21.19
N THR A 179 -2.85 -14.92 21.15
CA THR A 179 -2.20 -13.61 21.04
C THR A 179 -2.20 -12.90 22.39
N TYR A 180 -1.26 -11.95 22.58
CA TYR A 180 -1.23 -11.09 23.75
C TYR A 180 -0.82 -9.67 23.35
N ASP A 181 -1.27 -8.67 24.11
CA ASP A 181 -0.95 -7.26 23.83
C ASP A 181 0.39 -6.89 24.43
N VAL A 182 1.41 -6.73 23.58
CA VAL A 182 2.79 -6.37 23.97
C VAL A 182 2.91 -5.00 24.62
N ARG A 183 1.89 -4.15 24.55
CA ARG A 183 1.88 -2.81 25.19
C ARG A 183 1.48 -2.88 26.65
N GLN A 184 0.93 -4.01 27.10
CA GLN A 184 0.63 -4.25 28.49
C GLN A 184 1.91 -4.40 29.33
N PRO A 185 1.96 -3.91 30.58
CA PRO A 185 3.21 -3.82 31.36
C PRO A 185 3.91 -5.16 31.60
N LYS A 186 3.19 -6.23 31.96
CA LYS A 186 3.77 -7.56 32.19
C LYS A 186 4.31 -8.13 30.87
N THR A 187 3.51 -8.02 29.81
CA THR A 187 3.85 -8.52 28.49
C THR A 187 5.02 -7.78 27.86
N GLN A 188 5.13 -6.46 28.04
CA GLN A 188 6.34 -5.71 27.64
C GLN A 188 7.62 -6.29 28.25
N ALA A 189 7.61 -6.57 29.55
CA ALA A 189 8.77 -7.13 30.21
C ALA A 189 9.08 -8.53 29.67
N TYR A 190 8.04 -9.35 29.48
CA TYR A 190 8.17 -10.71 28.96
C TYR A 190 8.75 -10.77 27.55
N VAL A 191 8.24 -9.98 26.61
CA VAL A 191 8.73 -10.02 25.21
C VAL A 191 10.17 -9.53 25.07
N LYS A 192 10.58 -8.56 25.87
CA LYS A 192 11.97 -8.10 25.90
C LYS A 192 12.92 -9.17 26.44
N GLU A 193 12.51 -9.86 27.48
CA GLU A 193 13.30 -10.96 28.04
C GLU A 193 13.30 -12.19 27.10
N LYS A 194 12.17 -12.50 26.46
CA LYS A 194 12.08 -13.54 25.43
C LYS A 194 13.06 -13.26 24.28
N LEU A 195 13.13 -12.02 23.80
CA LEU A 195 14.05 -11.62 22.74
C LEU A 195 15.52 -11.77 23.15
N ARG A 196 15.89 -11.37 24.38
CA ARG A 196 17.25 -11.57 24.90
C ARG A 196 17.65 -13.02 24.89
N ARG A 197 16.81 -13.89 25.47
CA ARG A 197 17.05 -15.34 25.49
C ARG A 197 17.14 -15.93 24.09
N TRP A 198 16.30 -15.44 23.17
CA TRP A 198 16.37 -15.88 21.78
C TRP A 198 17.69 -15.48 21.11
N CYS A 199 18.15 -14.26 21.31
CA CYS A 199 19.44 -13.78 20.77
C CYS A 199 20.62 -14.59 21.33
N GLU A 200 20.59 -14.91 22.62
CA GLU A 200 21.60 -15.75 23.27
C GLU A 200 21.61 -17.19 22.72
N ALA A 201 20.43 -17.75 22.48
CA ALA A 201 20.29 -19.11 21.94
C ALA A 201 20.67 -19.22 20.45
N ASN A 202 20.70 -18.08 19.73
CA ASN A 202 20.95 -18.04 18.30
C ASN A 202 22.20 -17.18 17.93
N PRO A 203 23.40 -17.52 18.43
CA PRO A 203 24.61 -16.71 18.21
C PRO A 203 25.03 -16.64 16.75
N HIS A 204 24.67 -17.63 15.92
CA HIS A 204 25.04 -17.71 14.50
C HIS A 204 24.12 -16.91 13.56
N ILE A 205 23.04 -16.34 14.06
CA ILE A 205 22.14 -15.51 13.27
C ILE A 205 22.70 -14.09 13.22
N ASP A 206 22.79 -13.55 11.99
CA ASP A 206 23.30 -12.19 11.75
C ASP A 206 22.19 -11.14 11.79
N VAL A 207 21.00 -11.49 11.30
CA VAL A 207 19.83 -10.58 11.18
C VAL A 207 18.61 -11.17 11.82
N VAL A 208 18.05 -10.44 12.78
CA VAL A 208 16.73 -10.73 13.36
C VAL A 208 15.67 -10.08 12.48
N ARG A 209 14.93 -10.89 11.74
CA ARG A 209 13.84 -10.40 10.89
C ARG A 209 12.53 -10.49 11.64
N PHE A 210 12.06 -9.37 12.13
CA PHE A 210 10.74 -9.27 12.73
C PHE A 210 9.68 -9.43 11.64
N THR A 211 8.86 -10.45 11.74
CA THR A 211 7.73 -10.63 10.83
C THR A 211 6.55 -9.79 11.29
N THR A 212 6.35 -9.72 12.62
CA THR A 212 5.41 -8.81 13.25
C THR A 212 6.10 -8.22 14.47
N PHE A 213 6.03 -6.90 14.68
CA PHE A 213 6.51 -6.35 15.94
C PHE A 213 5.55 -6.68 17.08
N PHE A 214 4.27 -6.40 16.89
CA PHE A 214 3.32 -6.50 17.98
C PHE A 214 2.04 -7.19 17.56
N HIS A 215 1.32 -6.60 16.63
CA HIS A 215 0.09 -7.15 16.11
C HIS A 215 0.28 -7.49 14.65
N GLN A 216 -0.31 -8.58 14.25
CA GLN A 216 -0.53 -8.85 12.85
C GLN A 216 -1.70 -7.96 12.37
N PHE A 217 -1.94 -7.94 11.06
CA PHE A 217 -3.18 -7.39 10.55
C PHE A 217 -4.37 -8.02 11.27
N THR A 218 -5.43 -7.25 11.42
CA THR A 218 -6.68 -7.76 11.97
C THR A 218 -7.41 -8.57 10.90
N LEU A 219 -7.75 -9.80 11.22
CA LEU A 219 -8.54 -10.68 10.36
C LEU A 219 -9.62 -11.34 11.22
N THR A 220 -10.87 -10.96 10.99
CA THR A 220 -12.02 -11.48 11.73
C THR A 220 -12.84 -12.39 10.84
N PHE A 221 -13.18 -13.58 11.34
CA PHE A 221 -13.97 -14.57 10.64
C PHE A 221 -15.43 -14.56 11.10
N ASP A 222 -16.32 -14.87 10.16
CA ASP A 222 -17.74 -15.07 10.45
C ASP A 222 -18.02 -16.48 11.03
N ASP A 223 -19.26 -16.74 11.42
CA ASP A 223 -19.73 -18.03 11.96
C ASP A 223 -19.65 -19.18 10.95
N GLN A 224 -19.46 -18.88 9.66
CA GLN A 224 -19.23 -19.86 8.59
C GLN A 224 -17.73 -20.01 8.25
N LYS A 225 -16.84 -19.40 9.05
CA LYS A 225 -15.38 -19.40 8.85
C LYS A 225 -14.93 -18.71 7.55
N ARG A 226 -15.67 -17.71 7.10
CA ARG A 226 -15.30 -16.82 6.00
C ARG A 226 -14.75 -15.53 6.57
N GLU A 227 -13.89 -14.87 5.82
CA GLU A 227 -13.38 -13.55 6.19
C GLU A 227 -14.54 -12.54 6.24
N LYS A 228 -14.82 -12.01 7.43
CA LYS A 228 -15.83 -11.00 7.67
C LYS A 228 -15.24 -9.59 7.57
N PHE A 229 -14.02 -9.45 8.04
CA PHE A 229 -13.34 -8.16 8.10
C PHE A 229 -11.82 -8.33 8.11
N VAL A 230 -11.12 -7.48 7.36
CA VAL A 230 -9.65 -7.41 7.32
C VAL A 230 -9.21 -5.97 7.45
N GLU A 231 -8.28 -5.72 8.38
CA GLU A 231 -7.66 -4.40 8.55
C GLU A 231 -6.13 -4.56 8.67
N TRP A 232 -5.42 -4.00 7.70
CA TRP A 232 -4.01 -4.30 7.48
C TRP A 232 -3.05 -3.59 8.44
N PHE A 233 -3.48 -2.51 9.06
CA PHE A 233 -2.67 -1.77 10.04
C PHE A 233 -2.84 -2.25 11.48
N GLY A 234 -3.80 -3.13 11.73
CA GLY A 234 -4.06 -3.68 13.05
C GLY A 234 -4.62 -2.69 14.07
N TYR A 235 -5.18 -1.56 13.63
CA TYR A 235 -5.69 -0.54 14.56
C TYR A 235 -6.92 -1.02 15.31
N SER A 236 -7.78 -1.85 14.71
CA SER A 236 -8.94 -2.45 15.39
C SER A 236 -8.55 -3.36 16.54
N ALA A 237 -7.41 -4.06 16.41
CA ALA A 237 -6.84 -4.94 17.42
C ALA A 237 -5.78 -4.26 18.28
N SER A 238 -5.51 -2.97 18.05
CA SER A 238 -4.60 -2.17 18.85
C SER A 238 -5.31 -1.49 20.02
N VAL A 239 -6.29 -2.15 20.61
CA VAL A 239 -7.18 -1.63 21.63
C VAL A 239 -7.17 -2.51 22.87
N SER A 240 -7.13 -1.88 24.03
CA SER A 240 -7.40 -2.48 25.34
C SER A 240 -7.70 -1.32 26.29
N PRO A 241 -8.44 -1.53 27.39
CA PRO A 241 -8.70 -0.47 28.37
C PRO A 241 -7.44 0.26 28.79
N TYR A 242 -6.34 -0.46 29.01
CA TYR A 242 -5.05 0.14 29.37
C TYR A 242 -4.53 1.13 28.33
N ILE A 243 -4.51 0.74 27.06
CA ILE A 243 -3.98 1.59 25.98
C ILE A 243 -4.94 2.75 25.66
N LEU A 244 -6.24 2.51 25.75
CA LEU A 244 -7.26 3.53 25.52
C LEU A 244 -7.24 4.60 26.60
N GLU A 245 -6.99 4.27 27.87
CA GLU A 245 -6.76 5.24 28.94
C GLU A 245 -5.50 6.08 28.70
N LYS A 246 -4.44 5.49 28.15
CA LYS A 246 -3.24 6.23 27.74
C LYS A 246 -3.56 7.18 26.60
N PHE A 247 -4.32 6.73 25.61
CA PHE A 247 -4.77 7.58 24.52
C PHE A 247 -5.59 8.78 25.02
N GLU A 248 -6.56 8.57 25.90
CA GLU A 248 -7.37 9.66 26.45
C GLU A 248 -6.51 10.72 27.19
N LYS A 249 -5.50 10.28 27.94
CA LYS A 249 -4.56 11.18 28.60
C LYS A 249 -3.71 11.96 27.59
N TRP A 250 -3.30 11.30 26.51
CA TRP A 250 -2.51 11.91 25.43
C TRP A 250 -3.35 12.89 24.60
N ALA A 251 -4.54 12.48 24.19
CA ALA A 251 -5.43 13.25 23.33
C ALA A 251 -6.15 14.41 24.04
N GLY A 252 -6.37 14.28 25.35
CA GLY A 252 -7.13 15.25 26.14
C GLY A 252 -8.65 15.15 26.01
N TYR A 253 -9.15 14.08 25.40
CA TYR A 253 -10.59 13.79 25.27
C TYR A 253 -10.88 12.30 25.41
N LYS A 254 -12.17 11.96 25.59
CA LYS A 254 -12.62 10.59 25.78
C LYS A 254 -12.58 9.81 24.47
N PHE A 255 -12.10 8.57 24.55
CA PHE A 255 -12.16 7.64 23.44
C PHE A 255 -13.60 7.19 23.19
N ARG A 256 -13.94 6.99 21.93
CA ARG A 256 -15.20 6.36 21.50
C ARG A 256 -14.89 5.19 20.58
N PRO A 257 -15.56 4.04 20.75
CA PRO A 257 -15.44 2.90 19.82
C PRO A 257 -15.62 3.29 18.35
N GLU A 258 -16.51 4.27 18.09
CA GLU A 258 -16.80 4.77 16.74
C GLU A 258 -15.57 5.32 16.01
N PHE A 259 -14.54 5.81 16.73
CA PHE A 259 -13.28 6.26 16.13
C PHE A 259 -12.53 5.14 15.42
N ILE A 260 -12.75 3.87 15.81
CA ILE A 260 -12.12 2.69 15.22
C ILE A 260 -13.11 1.97 14.30
N VAL A 261 -14.33 1.67 14.79
CA VAL A 261 -15.28 0.84 14.02
C VAL A 261 -15.89 1.58 12.83
N ASP A 262 -15.91 2.91 12.85
CA ASP A 262 -16.29 3.77 11.72
C ASP A 262 -17.54 3.25 10.99
N GLN A 263 -18.67 3.15 11.71
CA GLN A 263 -19.94 2.68 11.13
C GLN A 263 -19.92 1.24 10.58
N GLY A 264 -18.86 0.47 10.87
CA GLY A 264 -18.58 -0.87 10.32
C GLY A 264 -17.61 -0.88 9.15
N TYR A 265 -17.07 0.27 8.75
CA TYR A 265 -16.02 0.36 7.72
C TYR A 265 -14.61 0.20 8.28
N HIS A 266 -14.44 0.29 9.61
CA HIS A 266 -13.15 0.14 10.31
C HIS A 266 -12.01 1.00 9.73
N ASN A 267 -12.34 2.23 9.31
CA ASN A 267 -11.39 3.18 8.76
C ASN A 267 -10.49 2.59 7.66
N THR A 268 -11.07 1.81 6.74
CA THR A 268 -10.33 1.29 5.61
C THR A 268 -9.59 2.42 4.88
N MET A 269 -8.57 2.09 4.13
CA MET A 269 -7.79 3.09 3.39
C MET A 269 -8.63 3.93 2.40
N PHE A 270 -9.82 3.47 2.04
CA PHE A 270 -10.75 4.20 1.18
C PHE A 270 -11.52 5.30 1.90
N ARG A 271 -11.63 5.20 3.22
CA ARG A 271 -12.38 6.16 4.03
C ARG A 271 -11.57 7.43 4.27
N VAL A 272 -12.23 8.57 4.19
CA VAL A 272 -11.66 9.83 4.67
C VAL A 272 -11.42 9.71 6.17
N PRO A 273 -10.18 9.75 6.65
CA PRO A 273 -9.89 9.57 8.06
C PRO A 273 -10.43 10.74 8.88
N SER A 274 -11.14 10.45 9.97
CA SER A 274 -11.53 11.48 10.95
C SER A 274 -10.31 12.03 11.69
N LYS A 275 -10.46 13.21 12.30
CA LYS A 275 -9.41 13.78 13.15
C LYS A 275 -9.05 12.83 14.29
N GLU A 276 -10.05 12.26 14.94
CA GLU A 276 -9.90 11.34 16.07
C GLU A 276 -9.16 10.07 15.68
N PHE A 277 -9.40 9.54 14.49
CA PHE A 277 -8.67 8.39 13.97
C PHE A 277 -7.22 8.77 13.62
N ARG A 278 -6.96 9.94 13.04
CA ARG A 278 -5.59 10.46 12.82
C ARG A 278 -4.85 10.65 14.15
N ASP A 279 -5.49 11.19 15.17
CA ASP A 279 -4.91 11.32 16.50
C ASP A 279 -4.58 9.93 17.08
N PHE A 280 -5.45 8.94 16.87
CA PHE A 280 -5.18 7.56 17.31
C PHE A 280 -3.99 6.93 16.57
N ILE A 281 -3.87 7.13 15.26
CA ILE A 281 -2.70 6.71 14.48
C ILE A 281 -1.42 7.35 15.05
N GLU A 282 -1.42 8.66 15.27
CA GLU A 282 -0.24 9.36 15.80
C GLU A 282 0.16 8.83 17.18
N PHE A 283 -0.82 8.64 18.07
CA PHE A 283 -0.58 8.05 19.38
C PHE A 283 0.01 6.63 19.26
N GLN A 284 -0.56 5.79 18.39
CA GLN A 284 -0.06 4.44 18.15
C GLN A 284 1.37 4.45 17.62
N GLN A 285 1.69 5.32 16.66
CA GLN A 285 3.05 5.45 16.15
C GLN A 285 4.05 5.78 17.26
N GLN A 286 3.70 6.68 18.19
CA GLN A 286 4.58 7.01 19.32
C GLN A 286 4.82 5.81 20.24
N GLU A 287 3.75 5.12 20.64
CA GLU A 287 3.84 3.96 21.55
C GLU A 287 4.57 2.78 20.90
N VAL A 288 4.22 2.46 19.65
CA VAL A 288 4.82 1.35 18.89
C VAL A 288 6.31 1.64 18.62
N CYS A 289 6.64 2.82 18.10
CA CYS A 289 8.02 3.14 17.77
C CYS A 289 8.94 3.15 19.00
N LYS A 290 8.43 3.61 20.15
CA LYS A 290 9.18 3.56 21.40
C LYS A 290 9.53 2.13 21.81
N LEU A 291 8.55 1.23 21.85
CA LEU A 291 8.77 -0.16 22.25
C LEU A 291 9.59 -0.92 21.20
N ALA A 292 9.33 -0.68 19.92
CA ALA A 292 10.10 -1.25 18.81
C ALA A 292 11.57 -0.86 18.89
N LYS A 293 11.87 0.42 19.23
CA LYS A 293 13.24 0.87 19.46
C LYS A 293 13.92 0.08 20.60
N GLU A 294 13.23 -0.11 21.72
CA GLU A 294 13.79 -0.90 22.84
C GLU A 294 14.13 -2.34 22.43
N MET A 295 13.30 -2.95 21.55
CA MET A 295 13.56 -4.29 21.01
C MET A 295 14.74 -4.29 20.02
N VAL A 296 14.83 -3.30 19.15
CA VAL A 296 15.95 -3.14 18.22
C VAL A 296 17.27 -2.91 18.99
N ASP A 297 17.25 -2.09 20.05
CA ASP A 297 18.42 -1.87 20.91
C ASP A 297 18.88 -3.20 21.58
N ILE A 298 17.95 -4.08 21.96
CA ILE A 298 18.28 -5.43 22.44
C ILE A 298 19.01 -6.22 21.34
N VAL A 299 18.48 -6.28 20.13
CA VAL A 299 19.11 -6.98 19.00
C VAL A 299 20.53 -6.46 18.76
N HIS A 300 20.70 -5.15 18.73
CA HIS A 300 22.00 -4.50 18.54
C HIS A 300 22.98 -4.83 19.66
N SER A 301 22.52 -4.97 20.91
CA SER A 301 23.38 -5.33 22.05
C SER A 301 24.03 -6.71 21.92
N TYR A 302 23.48 -7.58 21.07
CA TYR A 302 24.06 -8.88 20.71
C TYR A 302 24.87 -8.84 19.39
N GLY A 303 25.15 -7.65 18.84
CA GLY A 303 25.91 -7.48 17.62
C GLY A 303 25.17 -7.93 16.35
N LYS A 304 23.84 -8.02 16.40
CA LYS A 304 22.98 -8.45 15.30
C LYS A 304 22.30 -7.26 14.65
N GLU A 305 21.93 -7.39 13.37
CA GLU A 305 21.06 -6.42 12.70
C GLU A 305 19.58 -6.71 12.97
N ALA A 306 18.76 -5.66 12.95
CA ALA A 306 17.31 -5.73 13.05
C ALA A 306 16.67 -5.35 11.72
N MET A 307 15.85 -6.24 11.18
CA MET A 307 15.09 -6.04 9.95
C MET A 307 13.59 -6.18 10.22
N MET A 308 12.76 -5.35 9.59
CA MET A 308 11.31 -5.46 9.65
C MET A 308 10.74 -5.91 8.31
N PHE A 309 9.86 -6.92 8.33
CA PHE A 309 9.06 -7.31 7.19
C PHE A 309 7.77 -6.46 7.16
N LEU A 310 7.58 -5.71 6.08
CA LEU A 310 6.48 -4.78 5.89
C LEU A 310 5.48 -5.24 4.82
N GLY A 311 5.42 -6.55 4.57
CA GLY A 311 4.56 -7.09 3.52
C GLY A 311 3.09 -6.72 3.68
N ASP A 312 2.61 -6.71 4.91
CA ASP A 312 1.21 -6.47 5.24
C ASP A 312 1.03 -5.40 6.33
N HIS A 313 1.99 -4.49 6.46
CA HIS A 313 1.95 -3.37 7.43
C HIS A 313 1.73 -3.79 8.91
N TRP A 314 2.30 -4.90 9.32
CA TRP A 314 2.03 -5.57 10.59
C TRP A 314 2.70 -4.95 11.81
N ILE A 315 3.22 -3.75 11.72
CA ILE A 315 3.94 -3.18 12.85
C ILE A 315 3.10 -2.23 13.71
N GLY A 316 1.88 -1.91 13.27
CA GLY A 316 1.02 -0.94 13.96
C GLY A 316 1.50 0.51 13.81
N THR A 317 2.34 0.79 12.81
CA THR A 317 2.74 2.15 12.42
C THR A 317 3.04 2.22 10.94
N GLU A 318 2.70 3.32 10.31
CA GLU A 318 3.02 3.57 8.91
C GLU A 318 4.53 3.85 8.77
N PRO A 319 5.20 3.21 7.78
CA PRO A 319 6.65 3.35 7.59
C PRO A 319 7.09 4.76 7.15
N TYR A 320 6.15 5.58 6.71
CA TYR A 320 6.41 6.97 6.31
C TYR A 320 6.08 7.99 7.40
N GLY A 321 5.52 7.52 8.52
CA GLY A 321 5.22 8.36 9.69
C GLY A 321 6.50 8.94 10.29
N LYS A 322 6.37 10.10 10.89
CA LYS A 322 7.51 10.89 11.43
C LYS A 322 8.31 10.18 12.54
N TYR A 323 7.76 9.15 13.14
CA TYR A 323 8.40 8.40 14.23
C TYR A 323 9.15 7.15 13.77
N PHE A 324 8.86 6.62 12.56
CA PHE A 324 9.38 5.34 12.10
C PHE A 324 10.91 5.28 12.11
N ALA A 325 11.59 6.31 11.61
CA ALA A 325 13.06 6.36 11.61
C ALA A 325 13.69 6.26 13.00
N SER A 326 12.96 6.67 14.06
CA SER A 326 13.44 6.61 15.44
C SER A 326 13.55 5.17 15.99
N ILE A 327 12.93 4.19 15.35
CA ILE A 327 13.04 2.77 15.70
C ILE A 327 14.49 2.30 15.58
N GLY A 328 15.23 2.81 14.59
CA GLY A 328 16.64 2.45 14.37
C GLY A 328 16.83 1.09 13.70
N LEU A 329 15.85 0.63 12.91
CA LEU A 329 15.99 -0.58 12.09
C LEU A 329 17.17 -0.46 11.13
N ASP A 330 17.92 -1.54 10.95
CA ASP A 330 18.97 -1.62 9.94
C ASP A 330 18.39 -1.78 8.54
N ALA A 331 17.31 -2.54 8.41
CA ALA A 331 16.68 -2.81 7.13
C ALA A 331 15.17 -2.97 7.21
N VAL A 332 14.54 -2.79 6.07
CA VAL A 332 13.16 -3.23 5.81
C VAL A 332 13.13 -4.17 4.62
N VAL A 333 12.20 -5.11 4.66
CA VAL A 333 11.88 -5.99 3.54
C VAL A 333 10.38 -6.00 3.32
N GLY A 334 9.95 -5.98 2.07
CA GLY A 334 8.53 -6.02 1.75
C GLY A 334 8.24 -6.80 0.46
N SER A 335 6.97 -7.10 0.27
CA SER A 335 6.47 -7.84 -0.88
C SER A 335 6.45 -6.95 -2.12
N VAL A 336 6.95 -7.45 -3.24
CA VAL A 336 7.05 -6.73 -4.50
C VAL A 336 6.39 -7.53 -5.62
N GLY A 337 5.24 -7.06 -6.09
CA GLY A 337 4.52 -7.61 -7.26
C GLY A 337 4.35 -6.60 -8.38
N SER A 338 4.75 -5.34 -8.17
CA SER A 338 4.56 -4.25 -9.12
C SER A 338 5.57 -3.12 -8.85
N GLY A 339 5.57 -2.11 -9.70
CA GLY A 339 6.35 -0.88 -9.46
C GLY A 339 5.86 -0.11 -8.24
N VAL A 340 4.55 -0.08 -8.01
CA VAL A 340 3.95 0.57 -6.82
C VAL A 340 4.44 -0.07 -5.54
N THR A 341 4.32 -1.39 -5.43
CA THR A 341 4.76 -2.12 -4.23
C THR A 341 6.27 -2.05 -4.03
N LEU A 342 7.05 -1.96 -5.11
CA LEU A 342 8.48 -1.70 -5.02
C LEU A 342 8.76 -0.32 -4.41
N ARG A 343 8.12 0.74 -4.91
CA ARG A 343 8.28 2.10 -4.41
C ARG A 343 7.86 2.23 -2.96
N MET A 344 6.83 1.47 -2.53
CA MET A 344 6.45 1.40 -1.11
C MET A 344 7.62 1.01 -0.20
N ILE A 345 8.53 0.18 -0.68
CA ILE A 345 9.69 -0.26 0.10
C ILE A 345 10.91 0.63 -0.14
N SER A 346 11.24 0.91 -1.40
CA SER A 346 12.45 1.66 -1.76
C SER A 346 12.42 3.12 -1.32
N ASP A 347 11.24 3.73 -1.16
CA ASP A 347 11.10 5.12 -0.71
C ASP A 347 11.11 5.28 0.83
N ILE A 348 11.19 4.18 1.61
CA ILE A 348 11.31 4.24 3.08
C ILE A 348 12.68 4.82 3.45
N LYS A 349 12.66 5.78 4.37
CA LYS A 349 13.86 6.45 4.86
C LYS A 349 14.22 6.00 6.28
N GLY A 350 15.47 6.24 6.68
CA GLY A 350 15.93 5.95 8.04
C GLY A 350 16.37 4.51 8.29
N VAL A 351 16.59 3.73 7.21
CA VAL A 351 17.18 2.39 7.25
C VAL A 351 18.49 2.37 6.45
N LYS A 352 19.38 1.42 6.73
CA LYS A 352 20.66 1.28 6.04
C LYS A 352 20.51 0.64 4.66
N TYR A 353 19.56 -0.31 4.52
CA TYR A 353 19.26 -0.96 3.25
C TYR A 353 17.82 -1.44 3.16
N THR A 354 17.36 -1.62 1.94
CA THR A 354 16.03 -2.11 1.58
C THR A 354 16.12 -3.42 0.81
N GLU A 355 15.19 -4.34 1.06
CA GLU A 355 15.09 -5.61 0.34
C GLU A 355 13.68 -5.77 -0.23
N GLY A 356 13.58 -6.15 -1.51
CA GLY A 356 12.32 -6.54 -2.13
C GLY A 356 12.15 -8.04 -2.15
N ARG A 357 11.06 -8.54 -1.57
CA ARG A 357 10.67 -9.95 -1.69
C ARG A 357 9.76 -10.07 -2.90
N LEU A 358 10.33 -10.50 -4.02
CA LEU A 358 9.63 -10.57 -5.30
C LEU A 358 8.57 -11.67 -5.31
N LEU A 359 7.48 -11.42 -6.04
CA LEU A 359 6.46 -12.41 -6.37
C LEU A 359 6.87 -13.16 -7.66
N PRO A 360 6.38 -14.42 -7.85
CA PRO A 360 5.46 -15.16 -6.97
C PRO A 360 6.17 -15.70 -5.73
N TYR A 361 5.44 -15.73 -4.60
CA TYR A 361 5.91 -16.45 -3.43
C TYR A 361 5.88 -17.97 -3.69
N PHE A 362 6.81 -18.70 -3.08
CA PHE A 362 6.91 -20.16 -3.19
C PHE A 362 5.84 -20.83 -2.31
N PHE A 363 4.57 -20.57 -2.60
CA PHE A 363 3.43 -21.17 -1.90
C PHE A 363 2.64 -22.11 -2.80
N PRO A 364 1.88 -23.08 -2.21
CA PRO A 364 1.14 -24.06 -2.97
C PRO A 364 0.03 -23.50 -3.88
N ASP A 365 -0.43 -22.30 -3.65
CA ASP A 365 -1.43 -21.61 -4.47
C ASP A 365 -0.89 -21.17 -5.83
N VAL A 366 0.40 -20.90 -5.92
CA VAL A 366 1.09 -20.51 -7.17
C VAL A 366 1.81 -21.69 -7.82
N PHE A 367 2.57 -22.46 -7.00
CA PHE A 367 3.37 -23.61 -7.46
C PHE A 367 2.53 -24.90 -7.43
N THR A 368 1.49 -24.93 -8.24
CA THR A 368 0.52 -26.04 -8.35
C THR A 368 0.33 -26.44 -9.81
N GLU A 369 -0.21 -27.64 -10.04
CA GLU A 369 -0.55 -28.10 -11.40
C GLU A 369 -1.53 -27.13 -12.05
N GLY A 370 -1.18 -26.61 -13.24
CA GLY A 370 -1.94 -25.60 -13.96
C GLY A 370 -1.63 -24.15 -13.58
N GLY A 371 -0.77 -23.90 -12.58
CA GLY A 371 -0.25 -22.57 -12.27
C GLY A 371 0.81 -22.12 -13.29
N ASP A 372 1.05 -20.79 -13.36
CA ASP A 372 2.08 -20.19 -14.21
C ASP A 372 3.02 -19.27 -13.41
N PRO A 373 3.86 -19.82 -12.50
CA PRO A 373 4.78 -19.01 -11.73
C PRO A 373 5.82 -18.29 -12.57
N ILE A 374 6.13 -18.81 -13.77
CA ILE A 374 7.11 -18.19 -14.67
C ILE A 374 6.53 -16.93 -15.31
N GLY A 375 5.32 -17.02 -15.85
CA GLY A 375 4.62 -15.86 -16.44
C GLY A 375 4.36 -14.77 -15.41
N GLU A 376 3.96 -15.16 -14.20
CA GLU A 376 3.77 -14.23 -13.08
C GLU A 376 5.08 -13.52 -12.69
N ALA A 377 6.18 -14.27 -12.52
CA ALA A 377 7.49 -13.68 -12.21
C ALA A 377 7.96 -12.70 -13.29
N ARG A 378 7.74 -13.02 -14.56
CA ARG A 378 8.08 -12.15 -15.69
C ARG A 378 7.30 -10.86 -15.67
N THR A 379 5.98 -10.95 -15.49
CA THR A 379 5.10 -9.78 -15.42
C THR A 379 5.46 -8.87 -14.24
N ASN A 380 5.69 -9.46 -13.08
CA ASN A 380 6.09 -8.72 -11.88
C ASN A 380 7.45 -8.05 -12.05
N TRP A 381 8.41 -8.74 -12.67
CA TRP A 381 9.74 -8.17 -12.91
C TRP A 381 9.71 -7.01 -13.90
N MET A 382 8.97 -7.11 -14.99
CA MET A 382 8.82 -6.01 -15.96
C MET A 382 8.32 -4.71 -15.30
N LYS A 383 7.35 -4.80 -14.40
CA LYS A 383 6.86 -3.65 -13.64
C LYS A 383 7.89 -3.18 -12.59
N ALA A 384 8.43 -4.11 -11.81
CA ALA A 384 9.36 -3.78 -10.73
C ALA A 384 10.65 -3.14 -11.25
N ARG A 385 11.26 -3.63 -12.35
CA ARG A 385 12.53 -3.07 -12.87
C ARG A 385 12.42 -1.61 -13.30
N ARG A 386 11.26 -1.16 -13.81
CA ARG A 386 10.99 0.24 -14.12
C ARG A 386 11.18 1.11 -12.89
N ALA A 387 10.58 0.68 -11.78
CA ALA A 387 10.67 1.37 -10.50
C ALA A 387 12.08 1.27 -9.89
N ILE A 388 12.77 0.14 -10.02
CA ILE A 388 14.17 -0.04 -9.56
C ILE A 388 15.10 0.97 -10.24
N LEU A 389 14.94 1.21 -11.52
CA LEU A 389 15.74 2.20 -12.25
C LEU A 389 15.53 3.64 -11.72
N ARG A 390 14.43 3.92 -11.04
CA ARG A 390 14.12 5.23 -10.44
C ARG A 390 14.42 5.31 -8.95
N SER A 391 14.08 4.27 -8.21
CA SER A 391 14.27 4.18 -6.76
C SER A 391 14.75 2.76 -6.42
N PRO A 392 16.06 2.52 -6.45
CA PRO A 392 16.60 1.18 -6.33
C PRO A 392 16.39 0.57 -4.95
N LEU A 393 16.11 -0.73 -4.93
CA LEU A 393 16.32 -1.58 -3.77
C LEU A 393 17.78 -1.95 -3.65
N ASP A 394 18.28 -2.17 -2.44
CA ASP A 394 19.65 -2.63 -2.24
C ASP A 394 19.79 -4.13 -2.48
N ARG A 395 18.74 -4.90 -2.23
CA ARG A 395 18.71 -6.36 -2.31
C ARG A 395 17.35 -6.84 -2.81
N ILE A 396 17.34 -8.03 -3.39
CA ILE A 396 16.13 -8.78 -3.71
C ILE A 396 16.14 -10.16 -3.08
N GLY A 397 14.97 -10.78 -2.97
CA GLY A 397 14.79 -12.14 -2.49
C GLY A 397 13.42 -12.67 -2.90
N TYR A 398 13.13 -13.88 -2.48
CA TYR A 398 11.84 -14.54 -2.67
C TYR A 398 11.29 -15.04 -1.34
N GLY A 399 9.97 -15.13 -1.23
CA GLY A 399 9.27 -15.65 -0.07
C GLY A 399 8.86 -17.12 -0.24
N GLY A 400 8.31 -17.72 0.83
CA GLY A 400 7.77 -19.08 0.82
C GLY A 400 8.81 -20.17 0.92
N TYR A 401 8.51 -21.34 0.37
CA TYR A 401 9.24 -22.58 0.56
C TYR A 401 10.07 -22.94 -0.67
N LEU A 402 11.40 -23.04 -0.52
CA LEU A 402 12.33 -23.37 -1.60
C LEU A 402 12.00 -24.71 -2.27
N LYS A 403 11.55 -25.67 -1.49
CA LYS A 403 11.13 -27.00 -1.94
C LYS A 403 10.07 -26.94 -3.06
N LEU A 404 9.15 -26.00 -3.01
CA LEU A 404 8.13 -25.84 -4.05
C LEU A 404 8.73 -25.29 -5.33
N ALA A 405 9.51 -24.20 -5.23
CA ALA A 405 10.14 -23.56 -6.38
C ALA A 405 11.17 -24.45 -7.08
N SER A 406 11.94 -25.25 -6.33
CA SER A 406 12.97 -26.14 -6.88
C SER A 406 12.43 -27.23 -7.82
N ASN A 407 11.14 -27.56 -7.72
CA ASN A 407 10.47 -28.47 -8.65
C ASN A 407 10.12 -27.86 -10.01
N TRP A 408 10.42 -26.56 -10.19
CA TRP A 408 10.12 -25.79 -11.42
C TRP A 408 11.41 -25.25 -12.07
N PRO A 409 12.17 -26.08 -12.83
CA PRO A 409 13.47 -25.67 -13.40
C PRO A 409 13.40 -24.37 -14.20
N GLY A 410 12.37 -24.20 -15.05
CA GLY A 410 12.22 -22.97 -15.84
C GLY A 410 11.97 -21.71 -14.99
N PHE A 411 11.40 -21.84 -13.80
CA PHE A 411 11.28 -20.74 -12.85
C PHE A 411 12.64 -20.38 -12.23
N ILE A 412 13.47 -21.37 -11.91
CA ILE A 412 14.84 -21.11 -11.43
C ILE A 412 15.67 -20.41 -12.48
N ASP A 413 15.54 -20.78 -13.76
CA ASP A 413 16.21 -20.11 -14.87
C ASP A 413 15.75 -18.64 -14.98
N GLU A 414 14.45 -18.38 -14.79
CA GLU A 414 13.92 -17.01 -14.78
C GLU A 414 14.45 -16.20 -13.59
N ILE A 415 14.53 -16.77 -12.38
CA ILE A 415 15.17 -16.10 -11.23
C ILE A 415 16.63 -15.75 -11.56
N GLN A 416 17.36 -16.64 -12.23
CA GLN A 416 18.74 -16.37 -12.60
C GLN A 416 18.86 -15.15 -13.53
N ASN A 417 17.95 -15.02 -14.50
CA ASN A 417 17.87 -13.86 -15.38
C ASN A 417 17.56 -12.57 -14.60
N VAL A 418 16.53 -12.60 -13.74
CA VAL A 418 16.13 -11.46 -12.90
C VAL A 418 17.29 -10.98 -12.02
N VAL A 419 17.98 -11.90 -11.35
CA VAL A 419 19.12 -11.58 -10.49
C VAL A 419 20.29 -11.00 -11.31
N GLY A 420 20.51 -11.51 -12.51
CA GLY A 420 21.50 -10.99 -13.47
C GLY A 420 21.20 -9.54 -13.86
N GLU A 421 19.97 -9.25 -14.28
CA GLU A 421 19.54 -7.89 -14.62
C GLU A 421 19.62 -6.95 -13.41
N PHE A 422 19.19 -7.39 -12.23
CA PHE A 422 19.26 -6.58 -11.01
C PHE A 422 20.70 -6.16 -10.67
N ARG A 423 21.64 -7.07 -10.79
CA ARG A 423 23.06 -6.76 -10.58
C ARG A 423 23.61 -5.82 -11.65
N GLN A 424 23.24 -6.00 -12.93
CA GLN A 424 23.59 -5.09 -14.01
C GLN A 424 23.10 -3.67 -13.75
N ILE A 425 21.89 -3.50 -13.23
CA ILE A 425 21.37 -2.18 -12.83
C ILE A 425 22.34 -1.55 -11.82
N HIS A 426 22.70 -2.26 -10.75
CA HIS A 426 23.60 -1.74 -9.73
C HIS A 426 25.02 -1.44 -10.25
N GLU A 427 25.54 -2.27 -11.15
CA GLU A 427 26.85 -2.04 -11.79
C GLU A 427 26.86 -0.78 -12.66
N ASN A 428 25.78 -0.50 -13.38
CA ASN A 428 25.70 0.64 -14.27
C ASN A 428 25.36 1.94 -13.52
N MET A 429 24.49 1.89 -12.53
CA MET A 429 24.11 3.09 -11.76
C MET A 429 25.19 3.52 -10.74
N GLN A 430 25.97 2.59 -10.20
CA GLN A 430 27.05 2.83 -9.23
C GLN A 430 26.61 3.70 -8.01
N GLY A 431 25.38 3.54 -7.56
CA GLY A 431 24.83 4.32 -6.45
C GLY A 431 24.41 5.75 -6.80
N THR A 432 24.51 6.16 -8.08
CA THR A 432 24.04 7.47 -8.54
C THR A 432 22.53 7.48 -8.77
N LYS A 433 21.97 8.67 -8.94
CA LYS A 433 20.54 8.84 -9.20
C LYS A 433 20.27 8.95 -10.70
N SER A 434 19.12 8.41 -11.11
CA SER A 434 18.63 8.65 -12.46
C SER A 434 18.17 10.12 -12.63
N TYR A 435 18.19 10.59 -13.88
CA TYR A 435 17.65 11.90 -14.24
C TYR A 435 16.18 12.01 -13.81
N VAL A 436 15.81 13.18 -13.27
CA VAL A 436 14.43 13.59 -13.00
C VAL A 436 14.16 14.95 -13.63
N ALA A 437 12.92 15.18 -14.01
CA ALA A 437 12.47 16.47 -14.53
C ALA A 437 12.67 17.60 -13.50
N PRO A 438 12.81 18.87 -13.94
CA PRO A 438 13.12 19.99 -13.05
C PRO A 438 11.94 20.49 -12.20
N PHE A 439 10.90 19.67 -12.05
CA PHE A 439 9.73 19.91 -11.20
C PHE A 439 9.25 18.62 -10.56
N LYS A 440 8.52 18.74 -9.45
CA LYS A 440 7.90 17.62 -8.78
C LYS A 440 6.46 17.40 -9.22
N VAL A 441 6.01 16.15 -9.14
CA VAL A 441 4.61 15.75 -9.29
C VAL A 441 4.05 15.42 -7.92
N ALA A 442 2.94 16.04 -7.54
CA ALA A 442 2.28 15.77 -6.28
C ALA A 442 1.02 14.91 -6.49
N ILE A 443 0.89 13.84 -5.73
CA ILE A 443 -0.36 13.08 -5.58
C ILE A 443 -1.12 13.65 -4.39
N LEU A 444 -2.32 14.18 -4.66
CA LEU A 444 -3.20 14.74 -3.63
C LEU A 444 -4.27 13.74 -3.23
N ASN A 445 -4.27 13.31 -1.98
CA ASN A 445 -5.32 12.49 -1.37
C ASN A 445 -5.44 12.78 0.14
N CYS A 446 -6.35 12.12 0.86
CA CYS A 446 -6.52 12.36 2.30
C CYS A 446 -5.40 11.78 3.17
N TRP A 447 -4.60 10.85 2.67
CA TRP A 447 -3.52 10.21 3.43
C TRP A 447 -2.18 10.94 3.28
N GLY A 448 -1.93 11.58 2.13
CA GLY A 448 -0.72 12.34 1.86
C GLY A 448 0.55 11.59 2.16
N GLY A 449 1.48 12.25 2.81
CA GLY A 449 2.78 11.69 3.18
C GLY A 449 2.73 10.54 4.18
N LEU A 450 1.60 10.29 4.84
CA LEU A 450 1.45 9.19 5.81
C LEU A 450 1.40 7.82 5.13
N ARG A 451 0.76 7.71 3.94
CA ARG A 451 0.58 6.46 3.20
C ARG A 451 0.99 6.63 1.73
N LYS A 452 2.30 6.67 1.49
CA LYS A 452 2.85 6.83 0.14
C LYS A 452 2.73 5.54 -0.68
N TRP A 453 2.51 5.68 -1.98
CA TRP A 453 2.43 4.57 -2.94
C TRP A 453 1.34 3.53 -2.63
N MET A 454 0.38 3.86 -1.78
CA MET A 454 -0.62 2.93 -1.33
C MET A 454 -1.94 3.18 -2.06
N SER A 455 -2.42 2.19 -2.79
CA SER A 455 -3.72 2.19 -3.45
C SER A 455 -4.61 1.05 -2.98
N ASN A 456 -4.02 -0.06 -2.53
CA ASN A 456 -4.70 -1.22 -1.96
C ASN A 456 -3.79 -1.99 -1.01
N GLN A 457 -4.19 -3.21 -0.61
CA GLN A 457 -3.37 -4.11 0.20
C GLN A 457 -2.14 -4.58 -0.56
N VAL A 458 -1.04 -4.80 0.16
CA VAL A 458 0.27 -4.89 -0.40
C VAL A 458 0.54 -6.17 -1.17
N HIS A 459 0.38 -7.35 -0.59
CA HIS A 459 0.87 -8.55 -1.26
C HIS A 459 -0.23 -9.46 -1.81
N HIS A 460 -1.42 -9.39 -1.30
CA HIS A 460 -2.58 -10.00 -1.90
C HIS A 460 -3.41 -8.91 -2.57
N SER A 461 -2.87 -8.29 -3.61
CA SER A 461 -3.50 -7.19 -4.33
C SER A 461 -4.96 -7.51 -4.66
N ILE A 462 -5.85 -7.23 -3.73
CA ILE A 462 -7.28 -7.32 -3.99
C ILE A 462 -7.61 -6.12 -4.87
N TYR A 463 -8.01 -6.42 -6.11
CA TYR A 463 -8.50 -5.39 -7.01
C TYR A 463 -9.80 -4.83 -6.47
N HIS A 464 -9.79 -3.53 -6.19
CA HIS A 464 -10.98 -2.78 -5.85
C HIS A 464 -11.24 -1.75 -6.94
N ARG A 465 -12.49 -1.63 -7.36
CA ARG A 465 -12.87 -0.67 -8.37
C ARG A 465 -12.49 0.76 -7.99
N GLU A 466 -12.64 1.08 -6.72
CA GLU A 466 -12.35 2.40 -6.15
C GLU A 466 -10.85 2.77 -6.22
N THR A 467 -9.97 1.80 -6.39
CA THR A 467 -8.52 2.05 -6.55
C THR A 467 -8.02 1.90 -7.98
N TYR A 468 -8.87 1.52 -8.90
CA TYR A 468 -8.52 1.20 -10.28
C TYR A 468 -7.65 2.28 -10.95
N SER A 469 -8.13 3.52 -10.98
CA SER A 469 -7.38 4.64 -11.58
C SER A 469 -6.21 5.08 -10.71
N ALA A 470 -6.34 5.00 -9.38
CA ALA A 470 -5.24 5.33 -8.47
C ALA A 470 -4.06 4.37 -8.66
N GLU A 471 -4.33 3.06 -8.73
CA GLU A 471 -3.31 2.05 -9.02
C GLU A 471 -2.65 2.29 -10.38
N GLY A 472 -3.45 2.55 -11.43
CA GLY A 472 -2.95 2.83 -12.77
C GLY A 472 -2.01 4.04 -12.83
N VAL A 473 -2.40 5.15 -12.21
CA VAL A 473 -1.57 6.36 -12.12
C VAL A 473 -0.28 6.10 -11.35
N LEU A 474 -0.35 5.45 -10.19
CA LEU A 474 0.83 5.16 -9.37
C LEU A 474 1.78 4.18 -10.08
N GLU A 475 1.25 3.15 -10.74
CA GLU A 475 2.08 2.21 -11.50
C GLU A 475 2.79 2.90 -12.66
N CYS A 476 2.12 3.78 -13.40
CA CYS A 476 2.76 4.60 -14.41
C CYS A 476 3.88 5.47 -13.82
N LEU A 477 3.60 6.21 -12.74
CA LEU A 477 4.55 7.12 -12.08
C LEU A 477 5.76 6.39 -11.51
N SER A 478 5.62 5.12 -11.11
CA SER A 478 6.69 4.35 -10.45
C SER A 478 7.98 4.31 -11.25
N GLY A 479 7.91 4.29 -12.59
CA GLY A 479 9.05 4.26 -13.52
C GLY A 479 9.35 5.61 -14.21
N MET A 480 8.51 6.63 -14.03
CA MET A 480 8.65 7.92 -14.73
C MET A 480 9.77 8.80 -14.14
N PRO A 481 10.34 9.74 -14.95
CA PRO A 481 11.44 10.60 -14.54
C PRO A 481 10.96 11.79 -13.67
N PHE A 482 10.19 11.52 -12.61
CA PHE A 482 9.71 12.56 -11.72
C PHE A 482 10.03 12.23 -10.26
N ASP A 483 10.35 13.26 -9.48
CA ASP A 483 10.22 13.21 -8.04
C ASP A 483 8.74 13.28 -7.70
N VAL A 484 8.21 12.24 -7.06
CA VAL A 484 6.80 12.13 -6.68
C VAL A 484 6.63 12.46 -5.21
N GLU A 485 5.78 13.41 -4.90
CA GLU A 485 5.43 13.82 -3.55
C GLU A 485 3.98 13.47 -3.24
N PHE A 486 3.71 13.04 -2.02
CA PHE A 486 2.35 12.75 -1.56
C PHE A 486 1.94 13.83 -0.59
N ILE A 487 0.87 14.55 -0.91
CA ILE A 487 0.35 15.66 -0.11
C ILE A 487 -1.11 15.41 0.26
N ASP A 488 -1.51 15.94 1.40
CA ASP A 488 -2.91 15.91 1.82
C ASP A 488 -3.54 17.32 1.75
N PHE A 489 -4.81 17.37 2.15
CA PHE A 489 -5.57 18.63 2.09
C PHE A 489 -5.10 19.66 3.14
N ASP A 490 -4.44 19.23 4.21
CA ASP A 490 -3.86 20.16 5.20
C ASP A 490 -2.58 20.80 4.65
N ASP A 491 -1.81 20.06 3.83
CA ASP A 491 -0.70 20.64 3.07
C ASP A 491 -1.19 21.72 2.13
N ILE A 492 -2.28 21.48 1.39
CA ILE A 492 -2.89 22.50 0.52
C ILE A 492 -3.33 23.74 1.31
N ARG A 493 -3.97 23.56 2.48
CA ARG A 493 -4.39 24.66 3.37
C ARG A 493 -3.21 25.46 3.90
N SER A 494 -2.07 24.83 4.07
CA SER A 494 -0.83 25.43 4.56
C SER A 494 -0.02 26.13 3.46
N GLY A 495 -0.24 25.78 2.21
CA GLY A 495 0.38 26.34 1.02
C GLY A 495 1.12 25.30 0.18
N ILE A 496 0.87 25.31 -1.12
CA ILE A 496 1.48 24.39 -2.08
C ILE A 496 2.98 24.68 -2.19
N PRO A 497 3.87 23.68 -2.01
CA PRO A 497 5.32 23.87 -2.20
C PRO A 497 5.67 24.37 -3.60
N LYS A 498 6.65 25.29 -3.69
CA LYS A 498 7.01 25.96 -4.94
C LYS A 498 7.67 25.08 -6.00
N ASP A 499 8.21 23.95 -5.61
CA ASP A 499 8.86 22.97 -6.48
C ASP A 499 7.89 21.95 -7.08
N ILE A 500 6.62 21.97 -6.67
CA ILE A 500 5.54 21.21 -7.31
C ILE A 500 5.16 21.92 -8.62
N GLY A 501 5.29 21.22 -9.74
CA GLY A 501 4.85 21.68 -11.05
C GLY A 501 3.47 21.18 -11.43
N VAL A 502 3.10 19.95 -10.96
CA VAL A 502 1.81 19.34 -11.29
C VAL A 502 1.21 18.67 -10.06
N ILE A 503 -0.08 18.87 -9.85
CA ILE A 503 -0.89 18.15 -8.85
C ILE A 503 -1.78 17.17 -9.58
N ILE A 504 -1.79 15.91 -9.14
CA ILE A 504 -2.70 14.86 -9.62
C ILE A 504 -3.68 14.50 -8.51
N ASN A 505 -4.98 14.56 -8.81
CA ASN A 505 -6.03 14.02 -7.93
C ASN A 505 -6.75 12.90 -8.68
N VAL A 506 -6.76 11.72 -8.09
CA VAL A 506 -7.24 10.49 -8.74
C VAL A 506 -8.06 9.64 -7.78
N GLY A 507 -9.17 9.09 -8.25
CA GLY A 507 -9.98 8.14 -7.49
C GLY A 507 -11.48 8.34 -7.70
N ASP A 508 -12.26 7.48 -7.08
CA ASP A 508 -13.72 7.55 -7.09
C ASP A 508 -14.23 8.59 -6.08
N ALA A 509 -15.38 9.13 -6.35
CA ALA A 509 -16.04 10.10 -5.48
C ALA A 509 -16.24 9.55 -4.06
N TYR A 510 -16.22 10.43 -3.08
CA TYR A 510 -16.45 10.14 -1.66
C TYR A 510 -15.42 9.18 -1.03
N THR A 511 -14.31 8.92 -1.69
CA THR A 511 -13.19 8.14 -1.14
C THR A 511 -12.08 9.05 -0.62
N ALA A 512 -11.20 8.49 0.21
CA ALA A 512 -9.98 9.18 0.65
C ALA A 512 -9.03 9.50 -0.50
N PHE A 513 -9.16 8.82 -1.64
CA PHE A 513 -8.33 9.05 -2.83
C PHE A 513 -8.71 10.34 -3.54
N SER A 514 -10.00 10.55 -3.83
CA SER A 514 -10.46 11.80 -4.46
C SER A 514 -10.62 12.96 -3.48
N GLY A 515 -10.93 12.71 -2.19
CA GLY A 515 -10.93 13.72 -1.15
C GLY A 515 -12.29 14.09 -0.54
N ALA A 516 -13.41 13.68 -1.13
CA ALA A 516 -14.77 13.87 -0.62
C ALA A 516 -15.05 15.34 -0.18
N GLU A 517 -15.54 15.56 1.05
CA GLU A 517 -15.94 16.87 1.57
C GLU A 517 -14.80 17.88 1.73
N ASN A 518 -13.53 17.47 1.62
CA ASN A 518 -12.42 18.44 1.58
C ASN A 518 -12.55 19.44 0.43
N TRP A 519 -13.26 19.08 -0.64
CA TRP A 519 -13.49 19.95 -1.78
C TRP A 519 -14.56 21.04 -1.56
N ILE A 520 -15.27 21.03 -0.43
CA ILE A 520 -16.18 22.12 -0.02
C ILE A 520 -15.37 23.27 0.63
N ASP A 521 -14.18 23.00 1.12
CA ASP A 521 -13.35 24.00 1.78
C ASP A 521 -12.83 25.04 0.78
N GLU A 522 -13.21 26.32 0.98
CA GLU A 522 -12.81 27.43 0.13
C GLU A 522 -11.27 27.58 0.05
N LYS A 523 -10.53 27.29 1.13
CA LYS A 523 -9.08 27.39 1.16
C LYS A 523 -8.43 26.40 0.21
N VAL A 524 -8.99 25.19 0.12
CA VAL A 524 -8.49 24.14 -0.77
C VAL A 524 -8.71 24.53 -2.24
N VAL A 525 -9.97 24.83 -2.61
CA VAL A 525 -10.30 25.10 -4.01
C VAL A 525 -9.65 26.39 -4.52
N THR A 526 -9.57 27.42 -3.67
CA THR A 526 -8.94 28.70 -4.07
C THR A 526 -7.41 28.57 -4.18
N ALA A 527 -6.76 27.79 -3.30
CA ALA A 527 -5.32 27.56 -3.39
C ALA A 527 -4.94 26.86 -4.70
N ILE A 528 -5.70 25.82 -5.10
CA ILE A 528 -5.41 25.10 -6.35
C ILE A 528 -5.75 25.96 -7.57
N ARG A 529 -6.89 26.68 -7.57
CA ARG A 529 -7.17 27.65 -8.65
C ARG A 529 -6.04 28.65 -8.85
N LYS A 530 -5.57 29.25 -7.76
CA LYS A 530 -4.44 30.19 -7.80
C LYS A 530 -3.17 29.51 -8.32
N PHE A 531 -2.86 28.32 -7.87
CA PHE A 531 -1.69 27.57 -8.32
C PHE A 531 -1.72 27.35 -9.84
N VAL A 532 -2.87 26.95 -10.40
CA VAL A 532 -3.01 26.75 -11.85
C VAL A 532 -3.02 28.09 -12.60
N ASP A 533 -3.73 29.11 -12.10
CA ASP A 533 -3.76 30.43 -12.71
C ASP A 533 -2.37 31.05 -12.84
N GLU A 534 -1.47 30.77 -11.89
CA GLU A 534 -0.08 31.25 -11.88
C GLU A 534 0.87 30.42 -12.76
N GLY A 535 0.43 29.30 -13.34
CA GLY A 535 1.18 28.46 -14.27
C GLY A 535 1.45 27.04 -13.84
N GLY A 536 0.90 26.59 -12.71
CA GLY A 536 0.95 25.19 -12.28
C GLY A 536 0.03 24.30 -13.10
N GLY A 537 0.25 22.99 -13.04
CA GLY A 537 -0.54 21.98 -13.73
C GLY A 537 -1.50 21.21 -12.80
N PHE A 538 -2.68 20.85 -13.33
CA PHE A 538 -3.61 20.00 -12.60
C PHE A 538 -4.07 18.82 -13.47
N ILE A 539 -3.98 17.60 -12.96
CA ILE A 539 -4.48 16.40 -13.65
C ILE A 539 -5.53 15.74 -12.77
N GLY A 540 -6.72 15.55 -13.35
CA GLY A 540 -7.81 14.82 -12.72
C GLY A 540 -8.06 13.48 -13.39
N VAL A 541 -8.22 12.40 -12.62
CA VAL A 541 -8.47 11.05 -13.14
C VAL A 541 -9.63 10.39 -12.41
N GLY A 542 -10.59 9.86 -13.16
CA GLY A 542 -11.80 9.24 -12.62
C GLY A 542 -12.83 10.28 -12.16
N GLU A 543 -13.05 10.38 -10.87
CA GLU A 543 -13.93 11.36 -10.25
C GLU A 543 -13.14 12.35 -9.36
N PRO A 544 -12.18 13.08 -9.94
CA PRO A 544 -11.36 14.03 -9.19
C PRO A 544 -12.21 15.19 -8.68
N THR A 545 -11.87 15.72 -7.52
CA THR A 545 -12.54 16.89 -6.91
C THR A 545 -14.05 16.70 -6.69
N ALA A 546 -14.52 15.44 -6.69
CA ALA A 546 -15.94 15.12 -6.66
C ALA A 546 -16.53 15.35 -5.27
N CYS A 547 -17.44 16.32 -5.20
CA CYS A 547 -18.31 16.57 -4.08
C CYS A 547 -19.49 17.44 -4.55
N GLN A 548 -20.71 16.90 -4.55
CA GLN A 548 -21.86 17.67 -5.00
C GLN A 548 -22.11 18.87 -4.09
N HIS A 549 -21.74 20.07 -4.54
CA HIS A 549 -21.86 21.30 -3.79
C HIS A 549 -22.06 22.50 -4.73
N GLN A 550 -22.96 23.42 -4.36
CA GLN A 550 -23.23 24.67 -5.09
C GLN A 550 -23.45 24.50 -6.62
N GLY A 551 -24.15 23.43 -7.01
CA GLY A 551 -24.52 23.16 -8.40
C GLY A 551 -23.42 22.53 -9.26
N ARG A 552 -22.28 22.13 -8.69
CA ARG A 552 -21.20 21.42 -9.36
C ARG A 552 -21.02 20.04 -8.74
N TYR A 553 -20.54 19.10 -9.55
CA TYR A 553 -20.08 17.80 -9.08
C TYR A 553 -18.56 17.81 -8.89
N PHE A 554 -17.81 18.23 -9.88
CA PHE A 554 -16.38 18.50 -9.75
C PHE A 554 -16.16 19.95 -9.29
N GLN A 555 -15.62 20.12 -8.09
CA GLN A 555 -15.45 21.45 -7.51
C GLN A 555 -14.42 22.32 -8.22
N LEU A 556 -13.52 21.69 -8.99
CA LEU A 556 -12.57 22.37 -9.90
C LEU A 556 -12.95 22.16 -11.38
N SER A 557 -14.25 22.06 -11.70
CA SER A 557 -14.72 21.90 -13.07
C SER A 557 -14.29 23.04 -14.01
N ASP A 558 -14.15 24.25 -13.48
CA ASP A 558 -13.61 25.41 -14.21
C ASP A 558 -12.11 25.28 -14.55
N VAL A 559 -11.33 24.68 -13.67
CA VAL A 559 -9.91 24.37 -13.91
C VAL A 559 -9.76 23.25 -14.93
N MET A 560 -10.51 22.15 -14.74
CA MET A 560 -10.39 20.97 -15.60
C MET A 560 -11.11 21.09 -16.96
N GLY A 561 -12.03 22.04 -17.10
CA GLY A 561 -12.85 22.17 -18.30
C GLY A 561 -13.91 21.07 -18.47
N VAL A 562 -14.22 20.33 -17.41
CA VAL A 562 -15.20 19.23 -17.40
C VAL A 562 -16.03 19.22 -16.13
N ASP A 563 -17.26 18.69 -16.22
CA ASP A 563 -18.08 18.33 -15.07
C ASP A 563 -18.90 17.07 -15.38
N ARG A 564 -19.55 16.51 -14.36
CA ARG A 564 -20.39 15.34 -14.49
C ARG A 564 -21.85 15.73 -14.70
N GLU A 565 -22.55 15.05 -15.63
CA GLU A 565 -24.00 15.19 -15.81
C GLU A 565 -24.75 14.63 -14.61
N MET A 566 -25.58 15.47 -13.99
CA MET A 566 -26.36 15.15 -12.78
C MET A 566 -27.89 15.21 -13.02
N GLY A 567 -28.34 15.28 -14.28
CA GLY A 567 -29.76 15.34 -14.63
C GLY A 567 -30.41 16.74 -14.53
N PHE A 568 -29.69 17.73 -14.03
CA PHE A 568 -30.13 19.14 -13.98
C PHE A 568 -29.09 20.10 -14.55
N SER A 569 -28.06 19.58 -15.23
CA SER A 569 -27.07 20.37 -15.91
C SER A 569 -27.67 21.13 -17.08
N LEU A 570 -27.24 22.36 -17.22
CA LEU A 570 -27.93 23.35 -18.05
C LEU A 570 -27.78 23.16 -19.55
N SER A 571 -26.73 22.56 -20.01
CA SER A 571 -26.57 22.11 -21.37
C SER A 571 -25.25 21.40 -21.54
N THR A 572 -25.28 20.19 -22.01
CA THR A 572 -24.15 19.58 -22.68
C THR A 572 -24.16 20.10 -24.10
N ASP A 573 -23.03 20.56 -24.57
CA ASP A 573 -22.89 20.86 -25.99
C ASP A 573 -22.77 19.53 -26.74
N LYS A 574 -23.89 19.04 -27.21
CA LYS A 574 -23.98 17.78 -28.01
C LYS A 574 -23.22 17.82 -29.33
N TYR A 575 -22.72 19.00 -29.67
CA TYR A 575 -22.02 19.25 -30.93
C TYR A 575 -20.54 19.46 -30.75
N ASN A 576 -20.01 19.20 -29.53
CA ASN A 576 -18.57 19.26 -29.28
C ASN A 576 -17.83 18.29 -30.20
N THR A 577 -16.85 18.80 -30.89
CA THR A 577 -16.01 18.01 -31.79
C THR A 577 -14.82 17.47 -31.04
N CYS A 578 -14.60 16.16 -31.10
CA CYS A 578 -13.37 15.53 -30.67
C CYS A 578 -12.26 15.85 -31.69
N ASP A 579 -11.16 16.40 -31.23
CA ASP A 579 -9.95 16.60 -32.02
C ASP A 579 -8.76 15.95 -31.31
N PRO A 580 -8.29 14.77 -31.75
CA PRO A 580 -7.18 14.06 -31.11
C PRO A 580 -5.79 14.64 -31.44
N HIS A 581 -5.70 15.66 -32.32
CA HIS A 581 -4.43 16.26 -32.70
C HIS A 581 -3.87 17.12 -31.56
N HIS A 582 -3.11 16.47 -30.69
CA HIS A 582 -2.52 17.13 -29.54
C HIS A 582 -1.22 16.43 -29.10
N PHE A 583 -0.29 17.17 -28.52
CA PHE A 583 0.98 16.66 -28.00
C PHE A 583 0.83 15.39 -27.12
N ILE A 584 -0.24 15.30 -26.32
CA ILE A 584 -0.48 14.15 -25.44
C ILE A 584 -0.64 12.85 -26.21
N LEU A 585 -1.18 12.89 -27.42
CA LEU A 585 -1.48 11.72 -28.24
C LEU A 585 -0.56 11.54 -29.46
N GLU A 586 0.54 12.31 -29.57
CA GLU A 586 1.43 12.27 -30.75
C GLU A 586 1.95 10.87 -31.11
N ASP A 587 2.23 10.01 -30.12
CA ASP A 587 2.79 8.68 -30.33
C ASP A 587 1.73 7.57 -30.30
N ILE A 588 0.45 7.92 -30.29
CA ILE A 588 -0.63 6.98 -30.03
C ILE A 588 -1.38 6.68 -31.31
N ASP A 589 -1.19 5.47 -31.84
CA ASP A 589 -1.79 5.01 -33.09
C ASP A 589 -3.10 4.20 -32.89
N THR A 590 -3.41 3.85 -31.64
CA THR A 590 -4.59 3.04 -31.30
C THR A 590 -5.53 3.80 -30.37
N ALA A 591 -6.76 3.32 -30.22
CA ALA A 591 -7.70 3.90 -29.27
C ALA A 591 -7.15 3.83 -27.84
N VAL A 592 -7.33 4.93 -27.08
CA VAL A 592 -6.92 4.98 -25.67
C VAL A 592 -7.81 4.07 -24.84
N ASP A 593 -7.21 3.23 -24.00
CA ASP A 593 -7.92 2.41 -23.04
C ASP A 593 -8.16 3.19 -21.75
N PHE A 594 -9.41 3.52 -21.47
CA PHE A 594 -9.83 4.16 -20.21
C PHE A 594 -10.33 3.15 -19.16
N GLY A 595 -10.33 1.85 -19.50
CA GLY A 595 -10.81 0.77 -18.65
C GLY A 595 -12.28 0.97 -18.23
N GLU A 596 -12.56 0.75 -16.94
CA GLU A 596 -13.88 1.02 -16.34
C GLU A 596 -14.06 2.51 -15.95
N GLY A 597 -13.69 3.41 -16.84
CA GLY A 597 -13.66 4.85 -16.56
C GLY A 597 -15.02 5.45 -16.24
N THR A 598 -14.98 6.63 -15.66
CA THR A 598 -16.17 7.42 -15.30
C THR A 598 -16.94 7.84 -16.54
N SER A 599 -18.24 7.62 -16.51
CA SER A 599 -19.17 8.00 -17.60
C SER A 599 -19.88 9.33 -17.28
N ARG A 600 -20.62 9.86 -18.27
CA ARG A 600 -21.46 11.07 -18.18
C ARG A 600 -20.66 12.34 -17.89
N ILE A 601 -19.44 12.41 -18.37
CA ILE A 601 -18.60 13.60 -18.29
C ILE A 601 -18.83 14.43 -19.55
N TYR A 602 -18.98 15.73 -19.37
CA TYR A 602 -19.11 16.68 -20.47
C TYR A 602 -18.10 17.82 -20.31
N ALA A 603 -17.59 18.32 -21.43
CA ALA A 603 -16.71 19.48 -21.45
C ALA A 603 -17.48 20.78 -21.25
N GLN A 604 -16.89 21.74 -20.57
CA GLN A 604 -17.48 23.05 -20.32
C GLN A 604 -16.44 24.18 -20.35
N GLY A 605 -16.87 25.41 -20.58
CA GLY A 605 -15.98 26.57 -20.64
C GLY A 605 -15.66 26.95 -22.09
N LYS A 606 -14.51 27.62 -22.30
CA LYS A 606 -14.13 28.18 -23.60
C LYS A 606 -12.74 27.78 -24.09
N HIS A 607 -11.95 27.17 -23.22
CA HIS A 607 -10.53 26.91 -23.47
C HIS A 607 -10.17 25.42 -23.41
N TYR A 608 -11.17 24.55 -23.54
CA TYR A 608 -10.96 23.12 -23.57
C TYR A 608 -10.78 22.57 -24.98
N GLN A 609 -10.11 21.44 -25.08
CA GLN A 609 -10.09 20.58 -26.27
C GLN A 609 -10.38 19.14 -25.84
N ILE A 610 -11.33 18.48 -26.51
CA ILE A 610 -11.65 17.07 -26.28
C ILE A 610 -10.73 16.24 -27.17
N LEU A 611 -9.90 15.41 -26.56
CA LEU A 611 -8.96 14.52 -27.26
C LEU A 611 -9.51 13.12 -27.49
N ALA A 612 -10.41 12.65 -26.61
CA ALA A 612 -11.12 11.39 -26.76
C ALA A 612 -12.52 11.49 -26.14
N GLN A 613 -13.46 10.76 -26.73
CA GLN A 613 -14.85 10.71 -26.26
C GLN A 613 -15.48 9.33 -26.55
N ASP A 614 -16.51 8.97 -25.77
CA ASP A 614 -17.39 7.83 -25.99
C ASP A 614 -18.81 8.36 -26.23
N GLY A 615 -19.28 8.27 -27.49
CA GLY A 615 -20.52 8.91 -27.89
C GLY A 615 -20.47 10.43 -27.67
N GLU A 616 -21.34 10.95 -26.81
CA GLU A 616 -21.37 12.37 -26.44
C GLU A 616 -20.57 12.69 -25.16
N TYR A 617 -19.99 11.68 -24.49
CA TYR A 617 -19.28 11.86 -23.23
C TYR A 617 -17.77 12.00 -23.43
N SER A 618 -17.19 12.99 -22.80
CA SER A 618 -15.76 13.27 -22.86
C SER A 618 -14.98 12.27 -21.99
N GLN A 619 -13.86 11.75 -22.52
CA GLN A 619 -13.00 10.80 -21.82
C GLN A 619 -11.59 11.35 -21.55
N LEU A 620 -11.07 12.17 -22.47
CA LEU A 620 -9.80 12.86 -22.34
C LEU A 620 -9.98 14.30 -22.79
N VAL A 621 -9.72 15.24 -21.87
CA VAL A 621 -9.90 16.66 -22.12
C VAL A 621 -8.70 17.44 -21.60
N VAL A 622 -8.23 18.40 -22.37
CA VAL A 622 -7.26 19.41 -21.90
C VAL A 622 -7.96 20.75 -21.78
N ASN A 623 -7.50 21.57 -20.84
CA ASN A 623 -8.04 22.92 -20.64
C ASN A 623 -6.94 23.89 -20.22
N GLU A 624 -7.07 25.14 -20.63
CA GLU A 624 -6.23 26.24 -20.18
C GLU A 624 -6.96 27.03 -19.07
N TYR A 625 -6.27 27.31 -17.98
CA TYR A 625 -6.79 28.09 -16.87
C TYR A 625 -5.73 29.09 -16.40
N GLY A 626 -5.96 30.38 -16.66
CA GLY A 626 -4.95 31.40 -16.42
C GLY A 626 -3.71 31.18 -17.27
N LYS A 627 -2.56 30.94 -16.60
CA LYS A 627 -1.29 30.61 -17.26
C LYS A 627 -0.99 29.11 -17.27
N GLY A 628 -1.77 28.32 -16.55
CA GLY A 628 -1.55 26.90 -16.38
C GLY A 628 -2.46 26.05 -17.24
N HIS A 629 -2.20 24.75 -17.18
CA HIS A 629 -2.90 23.75 -17.99
C HIS A 629 -3.45 22.64 -17.11
N SER A 630 -4.54 22.05 -17.55
CA SER A 630 -5.09 20.88 -16.91
C SER A 630 -5.40 19.76 -17.89
N VAL A 631 -5.44 18.55 -17.38
CA VAL A 631 -5.83 17.36 -18.13
C VAL A 631 -6.82 16.54 -17.31
N TYR A 632 -7.89 16.10 -17.94
CA TYR A 632 -8.85 15.17 -17.34
C TYR A 632 -8.84 13.83 -18.09
N PHE A 633 -8.82 12.73 -17.33
CA PHE A 633 -8.95 11.37 -17.80
C PHE A 633 -10.18 10.71 -17.15
N ALA A 634 -11.05 10.08 -17.93
CA ALA A 634 -12.18 9.33 -17.40
C ALA A 634 -11.75 8.10 -16.56
N GLY A 635 -10.60 7.53 -16.85
CA GLY A 635 -9.94 6.46 -16.14
C GLY A 635 -8.55 6.22 -16.72
N LEU A 636 -7.67 5.55 -15.98
CA LEU A 636 -6.31 5.29 -16.42
C LEU A 636 -5.78 3.95 -15.86
N PRO A 637 -6.10 2.81 -16.50
CA PRO A 637 -5.44 1.55 -16.19
C PRO A 637 -3.97 1.61 -16.60
N TYR A 638 -3.12 0.83 -15.94
CA TYR A 638 -1.73 0.72 -16.37
C TYR A 638 -1.63 -0.05 -17.70
N SER A 639 -0.95 0.57 -18.64
CA SER A 639 -0.37 -0.05 -19.82
C SER A 639 0.82 0.78 -20.30
N PRO A 640 1.75 0.25 -21.12
CA PRO A 640 2.83 1.07 -21.70
C PRO A 640 2.29 2.31 -22.44
N GLN A 641 1.23 2.14 -23.21
CA GLN A 641 0.54 3.24 -23.91
C GLN A 641 0.02 4.30 -22.95
N ASN A 642 -0.72 3.90 -21.91
CA ASN A 642 -1.27 4.83 -20.93
C ASN A 642 -0.16 5.50 -20.10
N CYS A 643 0.94 4.80 -19.86
CA CYS A 643 2.14 5.35 -19.27
C CYS A 643 2.71 6.49 -20.13
N ARG A 644 2.83 6.30 -21.45
CA ARG A 644 3.27 7.32 -22.40
C ARG A 644 2.30 8.52 -22.44
N ILE A 645 1.00 8.27 -22.43
CA ILE A 645 -0.02 9.33 -22.42
C ILE A 645 0.08 10.16 -21.13
N LEU A 646 0.19 9.52 -19.98
CA LEU A 646 0.32 10.22 -18.70
C LEU A 646 1.64 11.00 -18.62
N LEU A 647 2.74 10.45 -19.10
CA LEU A 647 4.03 11.14 -19.17
C LEU A 647 3.91 12.46 -19.96
N ARG A 648 3.29 12.42 -21.14
CA ARG A 648 3.04 13.59 -21.97
C ARG A 648 2.07 14.57 -21.31
N ALA A 649 1.02 14.06 -20.67
CA ALA A 649 0.05 14.89 -19.94
C ALA A 649 0.71 15.65 -18.79
N ILE A 650 1.65 15.03 -18.06
CA ILE A 650 2.38 15.69 -16.97
C ILE A 650 3.26 16.82 -17.52
N TYR A 651 4.03 16.58 -18.58
CA TYR A 651 4.86 17.63 -19.19
C TYR A 651 4.02 18.76 -19.80
N TYR A 652 2.86 18.43 -20.40
CA TYR A 652 1.92 19.43 -20.90
C TYR A 652 1.35 20.27 -19.75
N ALA A 653 0.88 19.63 -18.69
CA ALA A 653 0.31 20.32 -17.54
C ALA A 653 1.35 21.23 -16.84
N ALA A 654 2.61 20.80 -16.78
CA ALA A 654 3.71 21.60 -16.25
C ALA A 654 4.12 22.77 -17.18
N GLY A 655 3.55 22.90 -18.40
CA GLY A 655 3.95 23.90 -19.39
C GLY A 655 5.35 23.65 -19.99
N MET A 656 5.86 22.42 -19.92
CA MET A 656 7.23 22.03 -20.32
C MET A 656 7.27 20.88 -21.35
N PRO A 657 6.48 20.90 -22.44
CA PRO A 657 6.44 19.76 -23.37
C PRO A 657 7.79 19.45 -24.04
N GLU A 658 8.64 20.47 -24.23
CA GLU A 658 9.97 20.29 -24.84
C GLU A 658 10.96 19.58 -23.92
N GLU A 659 10.78 19.65 -22.60
CA GLU A 659 11.63 18.95 -21.62
C GLU A 659 11.51 17.43 -21.74
N MET A 660 10.36 16.90 -22.16
CA MET A 660 10.17 15.48 -22.42
C MET A 660 11.14 14.95 -23.49
N LYS A 661 11.49 15.79 -24.49
CA LYS A 661 12.40 15.44 -25.58
C LYS A 661 13.86 15.42 -25.15
N HIS A 662 14.16 15.78 -23.91
CA HIS A 662 15.52 15.76 -23.38
C HIS A 662 16.09 14.32 -23.38
N TYR A 663 15.30 13.34 -22.97
CA TYR A 663 15.60 11.90 -23.05
C TYR A 663 14.36 11.18 -23.55
N TYR A 664 14.43 10.65 -24.76
CA TYR A 664 13.23 10.18 -25.44
C TYR A 664 13.50 8.91 -26.24
N VAL A 665 12.54 8.00 -26.25
CA VAL A 665 12.48 6.82 -27.13
C VAL A 665 11.17 6.84 -27.90
N THR A 666 11.19 6.46 -29.19
CA THR A 666 10.06 6.66 -30.09
C THR A 666 8.93 5.66 -29.90
N ASN A 667 9.23 4.41 -29.54
CA ASN A 667 8.24 3.35 -29.40
C ASN A 667 7.57 3.37 -28.02
N VAL A 668 6.26 3.29 -27.97
CA VAL A 668 5.44 3.38 -26.74
C VAL A 668 5.67 2.21 -25.77
N ASP A 669 6.06 1.05 -26.30
CA ASP A 669 6.36 -0.14 -25.48
C ASP A 669 7.79 -0.12 -24.93
N THR A 670 8.54 0.97 -25.17
CA THR A 670 9.90 1.14 -24.68
C THR A 670 10.01 2.34 -23.74
N GLU A 671 10.90 2.26 -22.78
CA GLU A 671 11.19 3.35 -21.84
C GLU A 671 12.71 3.59 -21.73
N VAL A 672 13.10 4.83 -21.41
CA VAL A 672 14.48 5.23 -21.20
C VAL A 672 14.70 5.75 -19.79
N THR A 673 15.79 5.31 -19.16
CA THR A 673 16.29 5.85 -17.90
C THR A 673 17.75 6.23 -18.05
N VAL A 674 18.09 7.46 -17.68
CA VAL A 674 19.44 8.00 -17.83
C VAL A 674 20.07 8.23 -16.46
N PHE A 675 21.34 7.86 -16.33
CA PHE A 675 22.19 8.11 -15.17
C PHE A 675 23.31 9.08 -15.58
N PRO A 676 23.11 10.40 -15.41
CA PRO A 676 24.03 11.40 -15.94
C PRO A 676 25.44 11.31 -15.37
N GLU A 677 25.57 10.96 -14.07
CA GLU A 677 26.87 10.89 -13.40
C GLU A 677 27.74 9.73 -13.90
N THR A 678 27.11 8.60 -14.22
CA THR A 678 27.82 7.42 -14.76
C THR A 678 27.85 7.39 -16.27
N LYS A 679 27.18 8.33 -16.93
CA LYS A 679 26.99 8.37 -18.39
C LYS A 679 26.41 7.07 -18.95
N ARG A 680 25.47 6.46 -18.23
CA ARG A 680 24.79 5.21 -18.63
C ARG A 680 23.34 5.45 -18.90
N ILE A 681 22.84 4.79 -19.92
CA ILE A 681 21.43 4.86 -20.35
C ILE A 681 20.88 3.44 -20.40
N ALA A 682 19.79 3.20 -19.67
CA ALA A 682 19.02 1.97 -19.78
C ALA A 682 17.83 2.21 -20.74
N VAL A 683 17.72 1.37 -21.76
CA VAL A 683 16.51 1.30 -22.62
C VAL A 683 15.86 -0.05 -22.39
N ILE A 684 14.60 -0.07 -22.02
CA ILE A 684 13.86 -1.29 -21.69
C ILE A 684 12.71 -1.49 -22.67
N ASN A 685 12.50 -2.73 -23.08
CA ASN A 685 11.33 -3.18 -23.80
C ASN A 685 10.32 -3.77 -22.80
N ASN A 686 9.13 -3.19 -22.71
CA ASN A 686 8.05 -3.63 -21.83
C ASN A 686 7.03 -4.56 -22.52
N ALA A 687 7.32 -5.01 -23.76
CA ALA A 687 6.49 -5.93 -24.51
C ALA A 687 7.06 -7.35 -24.56
N ASP A 688 6.18 -8.32 -24.81
CA ASP A 688 6.53 -9.72 -25.08
C ASP A 688 6.90 -9.97 -26.58
N ALA A 689 7.15 -8.90 -27.32
CA ALA A 689 7.53 -8.90 -28.73
C ALA A 689 8.88 -8.18 -28.93
N GLU A 690 9.52 -8.44 -30.09
CA GLU A 690 10.67 -7.63 -30.55
C GLU A 690 10.18 -6.23 -30.90
N GLU A 691 10.84 -5.21 -30.33
CA GLU A 691 10.48 -3.81 -30.55
C GLU A 691 11.64 -3.01 -31.13
N LYS A 692 11.30 -2.06 -32.02
CA LYS A 692 12.26 -1.11 -32.59
C LYS A 692 11.97 0.26 -32.06
N THR A 693 13.04 0.95 -31.63
CA THR A 693 12.92 2.29 -31.08
C THR A 693 14.16 3.13 -31.40
N ASP A 694 13.99 4.41 -31.64
CA ASP A 694 15.06 5.35 -31.78
C ASP A 694 15.27 6.08 -30.44
N LEU A 695 16.52 6.16 -29.99
CA LEU A 695 16.90 6.86 -28.77
C LEU A 695 17.40 8.27 -29.13
N TYR A 696 16.76 9.26 -28.54
CA TYR A 696 17.14 10.68 -28.66
C TYR A 696 17.61 11.26 -27.32
N ILE A 697 18.68 12.08 -27.38
CA ILE A 697 19.14 12.92 -26.27
C ILE A 697 19.21 14.37 -26.78
N LYS A 698 18.54 15.27 -26.06
CA LYS A 698 18.47 16.71 -26.42
C LYS A 698 18.09 16.97 -27.89
N GLY A 699 17.23 16.12 -28.44
CA GLY A 699 16.75 16.20 -29.82
C GLY A 699 17.71 15.58 -30.86
N HIS A 700 18.87 15.02 -30.46
CA HIS A 700 19.78 14.32 -31.35
C HIS A 700 19.56 12.81 -31.31
N LEU A 701 19.46 12.17 -32.46
CA LEU A 701 19.41 10.71 -32.58
C LEU A 701 20.75 10.12 -32.13
N ILE A 702 20.74 9.28 -31.11
CA ILE A 702 21.91 8.61 -30.55
C ILE A 702 22.07 7.21 -31.14
N ASP A 703 20.96 6.44 -31.16
CA ASP A 703 20.98 5.07 -31.66
C ASP A 703 19.59 4.64 -32.14
N SER A 704 19.56 3.67 -33.07
CA SER A 704 18.34 2.99 -33.53
C SER A 704 18.41 1.54 -33.06
N LEU A 705 17.64 1.21 -32.05
CA LEU A 705 17.72 -0.04 -31.33
C LEU A 705 16.65 -1.03 -31.81
N THR A 706 17.02 -2.30 -31.90
CA THR A 706 16.11 -3.43 -31.96
C THR A 706 16.28 -4.23 -30.69
N LEU A 707 15.24 -4.28 -29.86
CA LEU A 707 15.21 -4.91 -28.56
C LEU A 707 14.42 -6.21 -28.63
N ALA A 708 15.00 -7.29 -28.15
CA ALA A 708 14.31 -8.56 -28.00
C ALA A 708 13.13 -8.43 -27.00
N PRO A 709 12.18 -9.38 -26.96
CA PRO A 709 11.10 -9.37 -25.96
C PRO A 709 11.66 -9.17 -24.55
N ARG A 710 11.15 -8.17 -23.85
CA ARG A 710 11.50 -7.83 -22.46
C ARG A 710 12.98 -7.48 -22.22
N GLU A 711 13.76 -7.19 -23.27
CA GLU A 711 15.18 -6.85 -23.13
C GLU A 711 15.37 -5.53 -22.38
N MET A 712 16.41 -5.47 -21.55
CA MET A 712 17.01 -4.25 -21.02
C MET A 712 18.41 -4.08 -21.64
N ARG A 713 18.62 -3.00 -22.37
CA ARG A 713 19.89 -2.68 -23.00
C ARG A 713 20.51 -1.43 -22.40
N TRP A 714 21.81 -1.53 -22.13
CA TRP A 714 22.61 -0.41 -21.66
C TRP A 714 23.38 0.22 -22.82
N VAL A 715 23.30 1.55 -22.91
CA VAL A 715 23.98 2.38 -23.90
C VAL A 715 24.83 3.41 -23.17
N ASP A 716 26.00 3.75 -23.75
CA ASP A 716 26.84 4.82 -23.23
C ASP A 716 26.32 6.18 -23.71
N ASP A 717 26.22 7.15 -22.78
CA ASP A 717 26.03 8.55 -23.15
C ASP A 717 27.35 9.09 -23.66
N ALA A 718 27.43 9.32 -24.95
CA ALA A 718 28.64 9.77 -25.61
C ALA A 718 28.94 11.28 -25.46
N GLU A 719 28.02 12.06 -24.78
CA GLU A 719 28.17 13.51 -24.55
C GLU A 719 28.81 13.87 -23.18
#